data_1a6b4518222c7e6d9665ef9ad77c5c36
#
_entry.id   1a6b4518222c7e6d9665ef9ad77c5c36
#
_cell.length_a   1.000
_cell.length_b   1.000
_cell.length_c   1.000
_cell.angle_alpha   90.00
_cell.angle_beta   90.00
_cell.angle_gamma   90.00
#
_symmetry.space_group_name_H-M   'P 1'
#
loop_
_entity.id
_entity.type
_entity.pdbx_description
1 polymer ?
#
loop_
_entity_poly.entity_id
_entity_poly.type
_entity_poly.pdbx_seq_one_letter_code
_entity_poly.pdbx_strand_id
1 'polypeptide(L)'
;MENDEGHGFTRRGFLGAAAGASAGSALLTGMTAAPAAAAAPAAAPSPIAEPYPPVNGGAFTGPRVKESDDPLVDYRWPDPKADDGLQIYRLRPAAAVADPPQSFGNLASVTTSRCDVTVNGVGSLRVDFGVESPAWLEFDSPDFSGTVEMSISEYNRPGKVNPGPAHPDKTLTPQAYGNTFRLELNSDLYEGVRFGWIHVRTFDRPWHITAVRAVCQAKPTNYNGRFACSDPQLTRIWYAGAYGVRVGFQRDYMGAILMDRGDRFGWSGDCNPIQAAALVAFGDTDFVKANLARTADDNQGIESYALYWVLSLLEYYRHTGDTETLRSCIDNIRGKLDHAETLYAAPQSTFFGWDERLGAGFEAPDRPETASIYRSMYLQCCREFADAMDGIGRSDIAAAYRSTADGHDARLHAEPDWFKQLGVHARAHAVNAQSVHDAERQGVIAGEFDDRLNRLSFSTFNQYPILQAMTALDRCDDAIVTARDNWGGQLDYGGTTFFEVFRPDWLTFLEHNDPVPNSQSGWTSLSHPWGGGVTAWLSHDILGITPSSPGYDTVDVFPRLGRTLSWVSGTVPTRHGDVSVAYDGDSGHGSLRIPAGSRGRFGIPADGRAVKVVRIGKKVVWDGQFRPVPGIGGASEAGGSVVLTDIAPGTYALDVVHQGKRQEAYRPAPLSYPMRFTGRDVTTAGDWGGVYGSDGHVLFNYDGMGGDRRALPDYVESVTPWRTGWSGCLNAVWESSTGDRRAPAADAGNGTARSAACIYTTTPNPGGMTMPIDIEVTPGSSYQLALYFVDWDSTARRLAVEVFDLATRKLVAPEQLVDDFHGGVWLVYDCDRSVRVRVAHVLGANAVLSGVFFDPAGSASTR
;
A
#
# COMPACT_ATOMS: atom_id res chain seq x y z
N MET A 1 9.10 35.12 -27.13
CA MET A 1 7.72 34.93 -27.58
C MET A 1 7.70 33.59 -28.32
N GLU A 2 7.60 32.55 -27.62
CA GLU A 2 7.30 31.21 -28.11
C GLU A 2 6.70 30.48 -26.94
N ASN A 3 5.47 30.04 -27.13
CA ASN A 3 4.67 29.37 -26.12
C ASN A 3 5.23 27.97 -25.91
N ASP A 4 5.77 27.71 -24.76
CA ASP A 4 6.05 26.37 -24.28
C ASP A 4 4.78 25.89 -23.53
N GLU A 5 3.88 25.22 -24.26
CA GLU A 5 2.76 24.52 -23.69
C GLU A 5 3.26 23.21 -23.07
N GLY A 6 3.78 23.30 -21.86
CA GLY A 6 4.02 22.13 -21.03
C GLY A 6 2.70 21.43 -20.71
N HIS A 7 2.50 20.24 -21.24
CA HIS A 7 1.38 19.37 -20.90
C HIS A 7 1.47 18.92 -19.43
N GLY A 8 1.09 19.81 -18.53
CA GLY A 8 0.88 19.47 -17.14
C GLY A 8 -0.44 18.70 -16.99
N PHE A 9 -0.36 17.42 -16.67
CA PHE A 9 -1.53 16.64 -16.26
C PHE A 9 -2.13 17.28 -15.01
N THR A 10 -3.29 17.88 -15.15
CA THR A 10 -4.06 18.37 -13.99
C THR A 10 -4.99 17.25 -13.50
N ARG A 11 -5.28 17.20 -12.22
CA ARG A 11 -6.23 16.25 -11.61
C ARG A 11 -7.59 16.24 -12.34
N ARG A 12 -7.99 17.36 -12.93
CA ARG A 12 -9.18 17.44 -13.80
C ARG A 12 -9.01 16.66 -15.10
N GLY A 13 -7.83 16.64 -15.70
CA GLY A 13 -7.54 15.82 -16.87
C GLY A 13 -7.51 14.32 -16.52
N PHE A 14 -7.00 13.98 -15.36
CA PHE A 14 -6.94 12.63 -14.84
C PHE A 14 -8.34 12.06 -14.51
N LEU A 15 -9.23 12.88 -13.95
CA LEU A 15 -10.63 12.50 -13.70
C LEU A 15 -11.50 12.57 -14.98
N GLY A 16 -11.12 13.37 -15.95
CA GLY A 16 -11.84 13.47 -17.23
C GLY A 16 -11.63 12.26 -18.15
N ALA A 17 -10.48 11.59 -18.06
CA ALA A 17 -10.21 10.37 -18.82
C ALA A 17 -11.08 9.18 -18.33
N ALA A 18 -11.41 9.15 -17.03
CA ALA A 18 -12.26 8.11 -16.46
C ALA A 18 -13.75 8.21 -16.86
N ALA A 19 -14.22 9.38 -17.26
CA ALA A 19 -15.61 9.58 -17.69
C ALA A 19 -15.90 9.16 -19.15
N GLY A 20 -14.85 8.81 -19.93
CA GLY A 20 -14.98 8.35 -21.32
C GLY A 20 -15.13 6.82 -21.51
N ALA A 21 -15.06 6.07 -20.43
CA ALA A 21 -14.93 4.60 -20.44
C ALA A 21 -16.24 3.82 -20.73
N SER A 22 -17.31 4.47 -21.20
CA SER A 22 -18.56 3.75 -21.53
C SER A 22 -18.59 3.06 -22.90
N ALA A 23 -17.50 3.09 -23.69
CA ALA A 23 -17.47 2.52 -25.03
C ALA A 23 -16.66 1.22 -25.18
N GLY A 24 -15.87 0.81 -24.19
CA GLY A 24 -14.94 -0.33 -24.28
C GLY A 24 -15.55 -1.72 -24.04
N SER A 25 -16.81 -1.80 -23.61
CA SER A 25 -17.45 -3.07 -23.22
C SER A 25 -17.81 -4.02 -24.40
N ALA A 26 -17.52 -3.64 -25.62
CA ALA A 26 -18.03 -4.39 -26.79
C ALA A 26 -17.15 -5.59 -27.22
N LEU A 27 -15.89 -5.69 -26.80
CA LEU A 27 -14.98 -6.71 -27.32
C LEU A 27 -15.04 -8.05 -26.57
N LEU A 28 -15.51 -8.11 -25.34
CA LEU A 28 -15.68 -9.36 -24.60
C LEU A 28 -17.14 -9.80 -24.43
N THR A 29 -18.13 -9.01 -24.84
CA THR A 29 -19.56 -9.40 -24.79
C THR A 29 -19.95 -10.49 -25.78
N GLY A 30 -19.06 -10.92 -26.68
CA GLY A 30 -19.26 -12.04 -27.60
C GLY A 30 -18.94 -13.41 -26.99
N MET A 31 -18.47 -13.49 -25.77
CA MET A 31 -18.19 -14.76 -25.08
C MET A 31 -19.49 -15.33 -24.52
N THR A 32 -20.27 -16.04 -25.37
CA THR A 32 -21.36 -16.88 -24.88
C THR A 32 -20.77 -17.96 -23.98
N ALA A 33 -21.18 -17.97 -22.73
CA ALA A 33 -20.85 -19.03 -21.80
C ALA A 33 -21.22 -20.37 -22.43
N ALA A 34 -20.25 -21.28 -22.54
CA ALA A 34 -20.57 -22.68 -22.77
C ALA A 34 -21.49 -23.14 -21.64
N PRO A 35 -22.48 -24.00 -21.90
CA PRO A 35 -23.34 -24.48 -20.82
C PRO A 35 -22.48 -25.17 -19.80
N ALA A 36 -22.36 -24.58 -18.65
CA ALA A 36 -21.68 -25.15 -17.50
C ALA A 36 -22.36 -26.49 -17.19
N ALA A 37 -21.59 -27.56 -17.15
CA ALA A 37 -22.05 -28.79 -16.50
C ALA A 37 -22.59 -28.36 -15.14
N ALA A 38 -23.83 -28.81 -14.83
CA ALA A 38 -24.53 -28.41 -13.62
C ALA A 38 -23.63 -28.65 -12.40
N ALA A 39 -22.97 -27.60 -11.95
CA ALA A 39 -22.27 -27.60 -10.68
C ALA A 39 -23.31 -27.87 -9.61
N ALA A 40 -22.98 -28.73 -8.64
CA ALA A 40 -23.78 -28.87 -7.43
C ALA A 40 -24.08 -27.43 -6.94
N PRO A 41 -25.29 -27.16 -6.44
CA PRO A 41 -25.66 -25.82 -6.00
C PRO A 41 -24.55 -25.31 -5.08
N ALA A 42 -23.97 -24.19 -5.46
CA ALA A 42 -22.94 -23.54 -4.65
C ALA A 42 -23.50 -23.43 -3.24
N ALA A 43 -22.79 -23.95 -2.25
CA ALA A 43 -23.16 -23.75 -0.87
C ALA A 43 -23.40 -22.24 -0.71
N ALA A 44 -24.54 -21.90 -0.09
CA ALA A 44 -24.89 -20.49 0.16
C ALA A 44 -23.63 -19.79 0.70
N PRO A 45 -23.27 -18.61 0.17
CA PRO A 45 -22.06 -17.93 0.60
C PRO A 45 -22.11 -17.83 2.11
N SER A 46 -21.05 -18.32 2.75
CA SER A 46 -20.94 -18.19 4.20
C SER A 46 -21.14 -16.73 4.52
N PRO A 47 -21.99 -16.39 5.49
CA PRO A 47 -22.13 -15.00 5.90
C PRO A 47 -20.73 -14.42 6.07
N ILE A 48 -20.56 -13.13 5.77
CA ILE A 48 -19.31 -12.40 5.99
C ILE A 48 -19.02 -12.42 7.50
N ALA A 49 -18.81 -13.57 8.04
CA ALA A 49 -18.61 -13.77 9.45
C ALA A 49 -17.18 -14.21 9.63
N GLU A 50 -16.50 -13.57 10.50
CA GLU A 50 -15.25 -13.99 11.06
C GLU A 50 -14.27 -14.60 10.06
N PRO A 51 -13.86 -13.84 9.09
CA PRO A 51 -13.05 -14.38 8.03
C PRO A 51 -11.62 -14.67 8.47
N TYR A 52 -11.14 -14.12 9.57
CA TYR A 52 -9.74 -14.11 9.86
C TYR A 52 -9.42 -13.99 11.34
N PRO A 53 -8.20 -14.37 11.73
CA PRO A 53 -7.67 -14.12 13.06
C PRO A 53 -7.74 -12.65 13.46
N PRO A 54 -7.67 -12.34 14.76
CA PRO A 54 -7.71 -10.98 15.25
C PRO A 54 -6.67 -10.09 14.57
N VAL A 55 -7.08 -8.91 14.17
CA VAL A 55 -6.19 -7.84 13.72
C VAL A 55 -5.77 -7.03 14.94
N ASN A 56 -4.51 -6.60 14.99
CA ASN A 56 -3.95 -5.82 16.12
C ASN A 56 -4.07 -6.49 17.50
N GLY A 57 -4.01 -7.83 17.53
CA GLY A 57 -4.15 -8.57 18.79
C GLY A 57 -5.56 -8.58 19.39
N GLY A 58 -6.49 -7.85 18.82
CA GLY A 58 -7.91 -7.85 19.17
C GLY A 58 -8.71 -8.80 18.29
N ALA A 59 -9.77 -9.36 18.82
CA ALA A 59 -10.77 -10.00 17.99
C ALA A 59 -11.45 -8.93 17.10
N PHE A 60 -11.88 -9.29 15.91
CA PHE A 60 -12.85 -8.53 15.18
C PHE A 60 -14.12 -8.50 16.07
N THR A 61 -14.29 -7.42 16.81
CA THR A 61 -15.24 -7.34 17.92
C THR A 61 -16.57 -6.75 17.52
N GLY A 62 -16.69 -6.22 16.31
CA GLY A 62 -17.96 -5.71 15.80
C GLY A 62 -18.97 -6.86 15.66
N PRO A 63 -20.04 -6.90 16.47
CA PRO A 63 -21.05 -7.93 16.28
C PRO A 63 -21.74 -7.69 14.94
N ARG A 64 -21.71 -8.68 14.07
CA ARG A 64 -22.40 -8.64 12.79
C ARG A 64 -23.89 -8.80 12.98
N VAL A 65 -24.62 -8.02 12.23
CA VAL A 65 -26.02 -8.18 12.03
C VAL A 65 -26.23 -8.97 10.75
N LYS A 66 -27.36 -9.69 10.68
CA LYS A 66 -27.75 -10.48 9.50
C LYS A 66 -27.59 -9.66 8.22
N GLU A 67 -26.95 -10.23 7.22
CA GLU A 67 -26.91 -9.69 5.87
C GLU A 67 -28.32 -9.58 5.31
N SER A 68 -28.54 -8.59 4.46
CA SER A 68 -29.80 -8.35 3.78
C SER A 68 -29.52 -7.93 2.35
N ASP A 69 -30.22 -8.53 1.41
CA ASP A 69 -30.22 -8.12 0.00
C ASP A 69 -31.21 -6.97 -0.23
N ASP A 70 -32.08 -6.70 0.76
CA ASP A 70 -33.06 -5.64 0.66
C ASP A 70 -32.42 -4.28 0.91
N PRO A 71 -32.69 -3.26 0.09
CA PRO A 71 -32.35 -1.88 0.40
C PRO A 71 -32.99 -1.51 1.75
N LEU A 72 -32.20 -0.91 2.63
CA LEU A 72 -32.70 -0.57 3.98
C LEU A 72 -33.71 0.56 3.99
N VAL A 73 -33.56 1.47 3.03
CA VAL A 73 -34.39 2.66 2.84
C VAL A 73 -34.31 3.10 1.39
N ASP A 74 -35.26 3.89 0.94
CA ASP A 74 -35.19 4.54 -0.37
C ASP A 74 -34.04 5.55 -0.39
N TYR A 75 -33.26 5.51 -1.46
CA TYR A 75 -32.21 6.47 -1.70
C TYR A 75 -32.79 7.76 -2.25
N ARG A 76 -32.24 8.89 -1.86
CA ARG A 76 -32.62 10.19 -2.44
C ARG A 76 -32.09 10.40 -3.85
N TRP A 77 -31.06 9.62 -4.26
CA TRP A 77 -30.53 9.66 -5.60
C TRP A 77 -31.30 8.71 -6.53
N PRO A 78 -31.39 9.05 -7.82
CA PRO A 78 -32.23 8.29 -8.75
C PRO A 78 -31.68 6.90 -9.12
N ASP A 79 -30.43 6.59 -8.80
CA ASP A 79 -29.79 5.31 -9.09
C ASP A 79 -29.63 4.50 -7.78
N PRO A 80 -30.63 3.74 -7.39
CA PRO A 80 -30.58 2.92 -6.19
C PRO A 80 -29.61 1.76 -6.35
N LYS A 81 -28.91 1.38 -5.29
CA LYS A 81 -27.93 0.30 -5.26
C LYS A 81 -28.51 -1.11 -5.20
N ALA A 82 -29.82 -1.26 -5.36
CA ALA A 82 -30.54 -2.55 -5.25
C ALA A 82 -30.04 -3.62 -6.24
N ASP A 83 -29.57 -3.21 -7.43
CA ASP A 83 -29.20 -4.11 -8.53
C ASP A 83 -27.68 -4.18 -8.78
N ASP A 84 -26.86 -3.75 -7.84
CA ASP A 84 -25.40 -3.70 -8.02
C ASP A 84 -24.70 -5.03 -7.68
N GLY A 85 -25.42 -6.04 -7.23
CA GLY A 85 -24.87 -7.35 -6.85
C GLY A 85 -24.06 -7.33 -5.54
N LEU A 86 -24.10 -6.22 -4.81
CA LEU A 86 -23.49 -6.09 -3.49
C LEU A 86 -24.49 -6.48 -2.41
N GLN A 87 -23.99 -7.13 -1.36
CA GLN A 87 -24.79 -7.46 -0.18
C GLN A 87 -24.61 -6.40 0.89
N ILE A 88 -25.70 -6.08 1.57
CA ILE A 88 -25.73 -5.13 2.68
C ILE A 88 -25.62 -5.90 4.00
N TYR A 89 -24.67 -5.48 4.83
CA TYR A 89 -24.54 -5.93 6.20
C TYR A 89 -24.32 -4.74 7.14
N ARG A 90 -24.57 -4.92 8.43
CA ARG A 90 -24.45 -3.87 9.42
C ARG A 90 -23.43 -4.21 10.47
N LEU A 91 -22.58 -3.23 10.79
CA LEU A 91 -21.66 -3.31 11.91
C LEU A 91 -22.16 -2.44 13.04
N ARG A 92 -22.16 -2.98 14.26
CA ARG A 92 -22.29 -2.18 15.48
C ARG A 92 -20.93 -1.67 15.90
N PRO A 93 -20.88 -0.51 16.62
CA PRO A 93 -19.62 -0.04 17.21
C PRO A 93 -18.99 -1.09 18.14
N ALA A 94 -17.69 -1.22 18.07
CA ALA A 94 -16.85 -1.98 18.99
C ALA A 94 -16.49 -1.14 20.22
N ALA A 95 -16.37 0.19 20.03
CA ALA A 95 -16.09 1.14 21.11
C ALA A 95 -16.78 2.47 20.85
N ALA A 96 -16.93 3.27 21.90
CA ALA A 96 -17.47 4.61 21.82
C ALA A 96 -16.83 5.55 22.84
N VAL A 97 -16.70 6.82 22.45
CA VAL A 97 -16.19 7.91 23.31
C VAL A 97 -17.09 9.12 23.13
N ALA A 98 -17.41 9.79 24.22
CA ALA A 98 -18.19 11.03 24.24
C ALA A 98 -17.33 12.22 24.65
N ASP A 99 -17.52 13.36 23.96
CA ASP A 99 -16.87 14.62 24.28
C ASP A 99 -17.87 15.79 24.19
N PRO A 100 -18.20 16.45 25.31
CA PRO A 100 -17.79 16.10 26.67
C PRO A 100 -18.58 14.88 27.21
N PRO A 101 -17.97 14.09 28.12
CA PRO A 101 -18.55 12.82 28.59
C PRO A 101 -19.96 12.94 29.16
N GLN A 102 -20.28 14.03 29.84
CA GLN A 102 -21.60 14.24 30.46
C GLN A 102 -22.74 14.46 29.46
N SER A 103 -22.42 14.75 28.19
CA SER A 103 -23.45 14.97 27.15
C SER A 103 -24.13 13.68 26.72
N PHE A 104 -23.58 12.52 27.07
CA PHE A 104 -24.12 11.22 26.68
C PHE A 104 -24.17 10.25 27.86
N GLY A 105 -25.38 9.83 28.23
CA GLY A 105 -25.60 8.82 29.28
C GLY A 105 -25.68 7.41 28.70
N ASN A 106 -25.40 6.39 29.52
CA ASN A 106 -25.42 4.97 29.15
C ASN A 106 -24.60 4.60 27.90
N LEU A 107 -23.45 5.22 27.75
CA LEU A 107 -22.62 5.11 26.56
C LEU A 107 -22.23 3.66 26.23
N ALA A 108 -22.01 2.82 27.25
CA ALA A 108 -21.67 1.41 27.05
C ALA A 108 -22.74 0.62 26.28
N SER A 109 -24.00 1.08 26.27
CA SER A 109 -25.07 0.40 25.53
C SER A 109 -24.87 0.43 24.02
N VAL A 110 -24.09 1.38 23.47
CA VAL A 110 -23.87 1.54 22.03
C VAL A 110 -23.20 0.31 21.40
N THR A 111 -22.39 -0.41 22.18
CA THR A 111 -21.69 -1.63 21.71
C THR A 111 -22.54 -2.89 21.85
N THR A 112 -23.78 -2.78 22.35
CA THR A 112 -24.65 -3.92 22.61
C THR A 112 -25.78 -4.02 21.59
N SER A 113 -26.52 -5.13 21.61
CA SER A 113 -27.70 -5.30 20.79
C SER A 113 -28.90 -4.46 21.26
N ARG A 114 -28.83 -3.85 22.44
CA ARG A 114 -29.83 -2.98 23.01
C ARG A 114 -29.22 -1.62 23.30
N CYS A 115 -28.97 -0.90 22.23
CA CYS A 115 -28.48 0.46 22.34
C CYS A 115 -29.54 1.35 22.94
N ASP A 116 -29.21 2.13 23.96
CA ASP A 116 -30.06 3.09 24.63
C ASP A 116 -29.18 4.19 25.25
N VAL A 117 -28.63 5.03 24.38
CA VAL A 117 -27.80 6.16 24.78
C VAL A 117 -28.67 7.37 24.98
N THR A 118 -28.64 7.97 26.16
CA THR A 118 -29.35 9.23 26.42
C THR A 118 -28.47 10.39 26.04
N VAL A 119 -28.94 11.26 25.15
CA VAL A 119 -28.31 12.53 24.84
C VAL A 119 -28.80 13.58 25.82
N ASN A 120 -27.87 14.17 26.59
CA ASN A 120 -28.14 15.11 27.67
C ASN A 120 -27.66 16.54 27.40
N GLY A 121 -27.00 16.78 26.25
CA GLY A 121 -26.46 18.09 25.92
C GLY A 121 -25.70 18.12 24.61
N VAL A 122 -25.20 19.30 24.28
CA VAL A 122 -24.29 19.52 23.12
C VAL A 122 -22.98 18.77 23.32
N GLY A 123 -22.48 18.16 22.26
CA GLY A 123 -21.23 17.38 22.30
C GLY A 123 -21.14 16.41 21.13
N SER A 124 -20.12 15.57 21.13
CA SER A 124 -19.85 14.61 20.06
C SER A 124 -19.76 13.19 20.61
N LEU A 125 -20.46 12.27 19.99
CA LEU A 125 -20.31 10.83 20.18
C LEU A 125 -19.44 10.30 19.03
N ARG A 126 -18.22 9.81 19.36
CA ARG A 126 -17.38 9.06 18.45
C ARG A 126 -17.60 7.57 18.65
N VAL A 127 -17.74 6.84 17.57
CA VAL A 127 -17.78 5.38 17.55
C VAL A 127 -16.62 4.82 16.73
N ASP A 128 -16.08 3.68 17.16
CA ASP A 128 -15.11 2.86 16.40
C ASP A 128 -15.79 1.53 16.05
N PHE A 129 -15.86 1.20 14.78
CA PHE A 129 -16.43 -0.06 14.29
C PHE A 129 -15.44 -1.22 14.36
N GLY A 130 -14.19 -0.96 14.76
CA GLY A 130 -13.15 -1.97 14.96
C GLY A 130 -12.50 -2.48 13.67
N VAL A 131 -13.05 -2.13 12.52
CA VAL A 131 -12.54 -2.55 11.20
C VAL A 131 -12.93 -1.53 10.15
N GLU A 132 -12.02 -1.29 9.21
CA GLU A 132 -12.30 -0.50 8.00
C GLU A 132 -13.32 -1.23 7.13
N SER A 133 -14.32 -0.51 6.62
CA SER A 133 -15.37 -1.10 5.77
C SER A 133 -15.93 -0.08 4.79
N PRO A 134 -16.38 -0.52 3.59
CA PRO A 134 -17.14 0.33 2.69
C PRO A 134 -18.54 0.54 3.25
N ALA A 135 -18.82 1.73 3.78
CA ALA A 135 -20.04 1.93 4.54
C ALA A 135 -20.54 3.38 4.50
N TRP A 136 -21.78 3.56 4.95
CA TRP A 136 -22.30 4.83 5.44
C TRP A 136 -22.70 4.71 6.91
N LEU A 137 -22.79 5.83 7.60
CA LEU A 137 -23.12 5.90 9.02
C LEU A 137 -24.62 6.17 9.20
N GLU A 138 -25.25 5.42 10.11
CA GLU A 138 -26.63 5.65 10.55
C GLU A 138 -26.78 5.61 12.06
N PHE A 139 -27.77 6.36 12.57
CA PHE A 139 -28.31 6.15 13.91
C PHE A 139 -29.84 6.22 13.91
N ASP A 140 -30.46 5.59 14.89
CA ASP A 140 -31.89 5.64 15.12
C ASP A 140 -32.22 6.44 16.38
N SER A 141 -33.25 7.30 16.30
CA SER A 141 -33.80 8.02 17.43
C SER A 141 -35.30 8.20 17.26
N PRO A 142 -36.14 7.66 18.19
CA PRO A 142 -37.57 7.82 18.13
C PRO A 142 -38.09 9.17 18.66
N ASP A 143 -37.26 9.88 19.42
CA ASP A 143 -37.60 11.09 20.15
C ASP A 143 -36.61 12.24 19.96
N PHE A 144 -35.91 12.23 18.84
CA PHE A 144 -34.88 13.21 18.45
C PHE A 144 -35.32 14.67 18.70
N SER A 145 -34.38 15.49 19.17
CA SER A 145 -34.59 16.91 19.42
C SER A 145 -33.31 17.70 19.24
N GLY A 146 -33.42 18.91 18.69
CA GLY A 146 -32.30 19.77 18.37
C GLY A 146 -31.76 19.55 16.96
N THR A 147 -30.47 19.77 16.76
CA THR A 147 -29.80 19.57 15.48
C THR A 147 -28.55 18.73 15.67
N VAL A 148 -28.27 17.88 14.69
CA VAL A 148 -27.07 17.05 14.63
C VAL A 148 -26.39 17.20 13.28
N GLU A 149 -25.07 17.00 13.31
CA GLU A 149 -24.27 16.74 12.14
C GLU A 149 -23.56 15.40 12.34
N MET A 150 -23.19 14.77 11.25
CA MET A 150 -22.46 13.51 11.28
C MET A 150 -21.21 13.61 10.43
N SER A 151 -20.18 12.87 10.80
CA SER A 151 -18.96 12.69 10.01
C SER A 151 -18.44 11.26 10.14
N ILE A 152 -17.59 10.88 9.20
CA ILE A 152 -16.90 9.59 9.18
C ILE A 152 -15.42 9.81 8.88
N SER A 153 -14.61 8.81 9.19
CA SER A 153 -13.19 8.81 8.82
C SER A 153 -12.59 7.40 8.92
N GLU A 154 -11.52 7.16 8.19
CA GLU A 154 -10.59 6.05 8.40
C GLU A 154 -9.74 6.27 9.66
N TYR A 155 -9.63 7.50 10.14
CA TYR A 155 -8.81 7.94 11.27
C TYR A 155 -9.65 8.23 12.51
N ASN A 156 -9.00 8.29 13.67
CA ASN A 156 -9.66 8.62 14.94
C ASN A 156 -10.03 10.11 15.10
N ARG A 157 -9.89 10.92 14.04
CA ARG A 157 -10.24 12.34 13.98
C ARG A 157 -11.37 12.55 12.98
N PRO A 158 -12.39 13.35 13.32
CA PRO A 158 -13.52 13.58 12.42
C PRO A 158 -13.06 14.36 11.19
N GLY A 159 -13.67 14.05 10.05
CA GLY A 159 -13.56 14.85 8.85
C GLY A 159 -12.22 14.83 8.13
N LYS A 160 -11.25 13.98 8.50
CA LYS A 160 -10.09 13.78 7.68
C LYS A 160 -10.39 12.84 6.51
N VAL A 161 -11.17 13.35 5.60
CA VAL A 161 -11.55 12.70 4.35
C VAL A 161 -11.05 13.55 3.21
N ASN A 162 -10.83 12.98 2.05
CA ASN A 162 -10.46 13.79 0.91
C ASN A 162 -11.58 14.79 0.65
N PRO A 163 -11.33 16.07 0.81
CA PRO A 163 -12.40 17.03 0.73
C PRO A 163 -12.96 17.18 -0.66
N GLY A 164 -12.33 16.66 -1.68
CA GLY A 164 -12.61 17.31 -2.95
C GLY A 164 -12.62 18.83 -2.70
N PRO A 165 -12.76 19.69 -3.67
CA PRO A 165 -12.53 21.12 -3.49
C PRO A 165 -13.44 21.83 -2.48
N ALA A 166 -14.48 21.22 -1.97
CA ALA A 166 -15.54 21.95 -1.26
C ALA A 166 -15.65 21.65 0.25
N HIS A 167 -15.15 20.54 0.76
CA HIS A 167 -15.43 20.13 2.15
C HIS A 167 -14.27 19.43 2.81
N PRO A 168 -13.36 20.17 3.45
CA PRO A 168 -12.24 19.57 4.17
C PRO A 168 -12.67 18.64 5.30
N ASP A 169 -13.84 18.83 5.88
CA ASP A 169 -14.27 18.13 7.07
C ASP A 169 -15.46 17.18 6.86
N LYS A 170 -16.06 17.15 5.67
CA LYS A 170 -17.25 16.33 5.33
C LYS A 170 -18.21 16.06 6.52
N THR A 171 -18.43 17.07 7.34
CA THR A 171 -19.38 17.04 8.44
C THR A 171 -20.70 17.61 7.93
N LEU A 172 -21.72 16.78 7.80
CA LEU A 172 -22.99 17.14 7.17
C LEU A 172 -24.18 16.85 8.09
N THR A 173 -25.25 17.60 7.88
CA THR A 173 -26.55 17.28 8.44
C THR A 173 -27.05 15.97 7.82
N PRO A 174 -27.42 14.96 8.63
CA PRO A 174 -27.91 13.70 8.09
C PRO A 174 -29.28 13.84 7.44
N GLN A 175 -29.56 12.98 6.47
CA GLN A 175 -30.90 12.79 5.92
C GLN A 175 -31.75 11.94 6.85
N ALA A 176 -32.99 12.40 7.14
CA ALA A 176 -33.91 11.67 8.00
C ALA A 176 -34.87 10.78 7.19
N TYR A 177 -34.97 9.52 7.60
CA TYR A 177 -35.90 8.53 7.08
C TYR A 177 -36.70 7.96 8.25
N GLY A 178 -37.81 8.62 8.60
CA GLY A 178 -38.54 8.31 9.83
C GLY A 178 -37.68 8.57 11.07
N ASN A 179 -37.40 7.52 11.83
CA ASN A 179 -36.56 7.57 13.03
C ASN A 179 -35.08 7.30 12.73
N THR A 180 -34.70 7.01 11.48
CA THR A 180 -33.33 6.74 11.05
C THR A 180 -32.71 7.97 10.44
N PHE A 181 -31.51 8.31 10.91
CA PHE A 181 -30.70 9.41 10.40
C PHE A 181 -29.46 8.87 9.73
N ARG A 182 -29.26 9.20 8.45
CA ARG A 182 -28.19 8.68 7.60
C ARG A 182 -27.28 9.81 7.13
N LEU A 183 -25.97 9.61 7.22
CA LEU A 183 -24.98 10.44 6.56
C LEU A 183 -24.89 10.08 5.08
N GLU A 184 -25.24 11.00 4.20
CA GLU A 184 -25.18 10.83 2.76
C GLU A 184 -24.18 11.82 2.16
N LEU A 185 -22.99 11.35 1.84
CA LEU A 185 -21.91 12.17 1.31
C LEU A 185 -21.95 12.30 -0.22
N ASN A 186 -22.34 11.21 -0.88
CA ASN A 186 -22.38 11.13 -2.35
C ASN A 186 -23.43 10.10 -2.80
N SER A 187 -23.63 9.98 -4.13
CA SER A 187 -24.58 9.04 -4.72
C SER A 187 -24.20 7.57 -4.53
N ASP A 188 -22.93 7.29 -4.26
CA ASP A 188 -22.46 5.93 -4.03
C ASP A 188 -22.81 5.42 -2.64
N LEU A 189 -23.09 6.31 -1.71
CA LEU A 189 -23.51 6.06 -0.33
C LEU A 189 -22.53 5.23 0.51
N TYR A 190 -21.35 4.91 0.04
CA TYR A 190 -20.34 4.27 0.89
C TYR A 190 -18.97 4.89 0.70
N GLU A 191 -18.24 4.91 1.78
CA GLU A 191 -16.91 5.46 1.94
C GLU A 191 -16.05 4.46 2.72
N GLY A 192 -14.75 4.70 2.84
CA GLY A 192 -13.92 4.01 3.81
C GLY A 192 -14.28 4.49 5.22
N VAL A 193 -14.83 3.61 6.05
CA VAL A 193 -15.31 3.96 7.38
C VAL A 193 -14.77 2.99 8.41
N ARG A 194 -14.01 3.52 9.35
CA ARG A 194 -13.71 2.86 10.60
C ARG A 194 -14.33 3.60 11.77
N PHE A 195 -14.30 4.93 11.74
CA PHE A 195 -14.81 5.80 12.77
C PHE A 195 -16.02 6.59 12.26
N GLY A 196 -16.95 6.86 13.17
CA GLY A 196 -18.10 7.70 12.90
C GLY A 196 -18.37 8.65 14.05
N TRP A 197 -18.93 9.81 13.74
CA TRP A 197 -19.31 10.80 14.75
C TRP A 197 -20.74 11.24 14.57
N ILE A 198 -21.41 11.46 15.72
CA ILE A 198 -22.69 12.17 15.85
C ILE A 198 -22.39 13.41 16.67
N HIS A 199 -22.44 14.59 16.03
CA HIS A 199 -22.19 15.88 16.65
C HIS A 199 -23.55 16.55 17.00
N VAL A 200 -23.90 16.63 18.26
CA VAL A 200 -25.09 17.37 18.73
C VAL A 200 -24.73 18.85 18.75
N ARG A 201 -25.33 19.63 17.85
CA ARG A 201 -25.04 21.06 17.67
C ARG A 201 -25.96 21.94 18.51
N THR A 202 -27.25 21.57 18.59
CA THR A 202 -28.21 22.20 19.49
C THR A 202 -28.96 21.13 20.27
N PHE A 203 -29.40 21.48 21.48
CA PHE A 203 -30.03 20.59 22.41
C PHE A 203 -31.20 21.30 23.08
N ASP A 204 -32.40 20.78 22.92
CA ASP A 204 -33.63 21.38 23.50
C ASP A 204 -34.11 20.61 24.72
N ARG A 205 -34.00 19.27 24.66
CA ARG A 205 -34.42 18.35 25.72
C ARG A 205 -33.69 17.01 25.60
N PRO A 206 -33.62 16.19 26.65
CA PRO A 206 -33.10 14.84 26.53
C PRO A 206 -33.81 14.01 25.47
N TRP A 207 -33.05 13.20 24.73
CA TRP A 207 -33.54 12.28 23.72
C TRP A 207 -32.62 11.03 23.63
N HIS A 208 -33.04 10.00 22.91
CA HIS A 208 -32.33 8.71 22.91
C HIS A 208 -31.83 8.32 21.53
N ILE A 209 -30.65 7.72 21.53
CA ILE A 209 -30.10 6.99 20.39
C ILE A 209 -30.31 5.51 20.67
N THR A 210 -31.13 4.85 19.82
CA THR A 210 -31.53 3.45 20.00
C THR A 210 -30.77 2.48 19.12
N ALA A 211 -30.00 2.98 18.14
CA ALA A 211 -29.03 2.24 17.37
C ALA A 211 -27.97 3.19 16.79
N VAL A 212 -26.74 2.70 16.68
CA VAL A 212 -25.68 3.29 15.83
C VAL A 212 -25.10 2.16 15.02
N ARG A 213 -24.90 2.38 13.71
CA ARG A 213 -24.37 1.33 12.82
C ARG A 213 -23.62 1.91 11.62
N ALA A 214 -22.61 1.21 11.18
CA ALA A 214 -22.11 1.30 9.82
C ALA A 214 -22.92 0.34 8.95
N VAL A 215 -23.49 0.84 7.88
CA VAL A 215 -24.21 0.02 6.88
C VAL A 215 -23.26 -0.22 5.73
N CYS A 216 -22.77 -1.45 5.64
CA CYS A 216 -21.71 -1.84 4.76
C CYS A 216 -22.25 -2.51 3.51
N GLN A 217 -21.58 -2.29 2.40
CA GLN A 217 -21.78 -3.00 1.14
C GLN A 217 -20.54 -3.81 0.79
N ALA A 218 -20.72 -5.06 0.36
CA ALA A 218 -19.62 -5.89 -0.12
C ALA A 218 -20.10 -6.90 -1.13
N LYS A 219 -19.24 -7.22 -2.11
CA LYS A 219 -19.49 -8.35 -2.99
C LYS A 219 -19.40 -9.64 -2.19
N PRO A 220 -20.40 -10.54 -2.31
CA PRO A 220 -20.34 -11.86 -1.68
C PRO A 220 -19.15 -12.65 -2.22
N THR A 221 -18.28 -13.08 -1.35
CA THR A 221 -17.17 -13.96 -1.68
C THR A 221 -16.72 -14.76 -0.46
N ASN A 222 -16.14 -15.92 -0.69
CA ASN A 222 -15.68 -16.83 0.35
C ASN A 222 -14.16 -16.85 0.43
N TYR A 223 -13.64 -16.96 1.65
CA TYR A 223 -12.22 -17.25 1.87
C TYR A 223 -11.95 -18.73 1.63
N ASN A 224 -11.63 -19.12 0.40
CA ASN A 224 -11.30 -20.50 0.03
C ASN A 224 -9.82 -20.80 0.30
N GLY A 225 -8.95 -19.80 0.10
CA GLY A 225 -7.54 -19.86 0.49
C GLY A 225 -7.35 -19.78 2.01
N ARG A 226 -6.21 -20.26 2.47
CA ARG A 226 -5.81 -20.26 3.89
C ARG A 226 -4.30 -20.06 4.00
N PHE A 227 -3.89 -19.38 5.05
CA PHE A 227 -2.47 -19.27 5.42
C PHE A 227 -2.32 -19.16 6.93
N ALA A 228 -1.39 -19.92 7.48
CA ALA A 228 -0.94 -19.78 8.86
C ALA A 228 0.52 -20.22 8.96
N CYS A 229 1.26 -19.64 9.88
CA CYS A 229 2.63 -20.02 10.14
C CYS A 229 3.00 -19.76 11.60
N SER A 230 4.22 -20.14 11.99
CA SER A 230 4.72 -19.95 13.36
C SER A 230 4.87 -18.48 13.76
N ASP A 231 4.80 -17.56 12.82
CA ASP A 231 4.74 -16.12 13.07
C ASP A 231 3.29 -15.64 13.00
N PRO A 232 2.66 -15.30 14.13
CA PRO A 232 1.27 -14.86 14.14
C PRO A 232 1.06 -13.52 13.43
N GLN A 233 2.08 -12.65 13.34
CA GLN A 233 1.98 -11.40 12.61
C GLN A 233 1.86 -11.63 11.10
N LEU A 234 2.64 -12.56 10.53
CA LEU A 234 2.50 -12.92 9.11
C LEU A 234 1.14 -13.55 8.81
N THR A 235 0.61 -14.38 9.72
CA THR A 235 -0.74 -14.90 9.60
C THR A 235 -1.77 -13.77 9.54
N ARG A 236 -1.66 -12.79 10.44
CA ARG A 236 -2.52 -11.59 10.44
C ARG A 236 -2.37 -10.77 9.15
N ILE A 237 -1.14 -10.59 8.66
CA ILE A 237 -0.84 -9.87 7.41
C ILE A 237 -1.58 -10.53 6.24
N TRP A 238 -1.54 -11.86 6.12
CA TRP A 238 -2.22 -12.56 5.03
C TRP A 238 -3.73 -12.26 5.02
N TYR A 239 -4.39 -12.36 6.18
CA TYR A 239 -5.82 -12.15 6.29
C TYR A 239 -6.22 -10.68 6.17
N ALA A 240 -5.42 -9.75 6.68
CA ALA A 240 -5.66 -8.32 6.52
C ALA A 240 -5.55 -7.88 5.06
N GLY A 241 -4.58 -8.43 4.31
CA GLY A 241 -4.46 -8.18 2.87
C GLY A 241 -5.64 -8.74 2.08
N ALA A 242 -6.04 -9.98 2.35
CA ALA A 242 -7.22 -10.58 1.74
C ALA A 242 -8.50 -9.76 2.07
N TYR A 243 -8.64 -9.31 3.32
CA TYR A 243 -9.76 -8.47 3.72
C TYR A 243 -9.77 -7.13 2.98
N GLY A 244 -8.64 -6.42 2.93
CA GLY A 244 -8.52 -5.15 2.21
C GLY A 244 -8.89 -5.28 0.73
N VAL A 245 -8.47 -6.36 0.08
CA VAL A 245 -8.85 -6.69 -1.29
C VAL A 245 -10.35 -6.93 -1.42
N ARG A 246 -10.93 -7.72 -0.51
CA ARG A 246 -12.36 -8.02 -0.52
C ARG A 246 -13.24 -6.79 -0.37
N VAL A 247 -12.91 -5.86 0.55
CA VAL A 247 -13.71 -4.65 0.75
C VAL A 247 -13.59 -3.66 -0.41
N GLY A 248 -12.57 -3.82 -1.26
CA GLY A 248 -12.42 -3.11 -2.53
C GLY A 248 -13.25 -3.68 -3.68
N PHE A 249 -13.92 -4.84 -3.52
CA PHE A 249 -14.71 -5.45 -4.58
C PHE A 249 -15.99 -4.67 -4.85
N GLN A 250 -16.11 -4.19 -6.08
CA GLN A 250 -17.30 -3.53 -6.62
C GLN A 250 -18.19 -4.54 -7.38
N ARG A 251 -19.13 -4.06 -8.17
CA ARG A 251 -20.04 -4.91 -8.95
C ARG A 251 -19.29 -5.90 -9.86
N ASP A 252 -18.46 -5.37 -10.74
CA ASP A 252 -17.76 -6.09 -11.82
C ASP A 252 -16.29 -5.71 -11.95
N TYR A 253 -15.74 -5.00 -10.99
CA TYR A 253 -14.35 -4.58 -10.97
C TYR A 253 -13.80 -4.44 -9.55
N MET A 254 -12.49 -4.34 -9.44
CA MET A 254 -11.77 -4.12 -8.22
C MET A 254 -11.50 -2.62 -8.06
N GLY A 255 -12.11 -1.99 -7.06
CA GLY A 255 -11.85 -0.59 -6.71
C GLY A 255 -10.49 -0.46 -6.05
N ALA A 256 -9.75 0.59 -6.41
CA ALA A 256 -8.42 0.82 -5.89
C ALA A 256 -8.42 1.38 -4.47
N ILE A 257 -9.39 2.23 -4.12
CA ILE A 257 -9.43 2.94 -2.84
C ILE A 257 -10.85 2.96 -2.29
N LEU A 258 -10.98 2.78 -0.98
CA LEU A 258 -12.25 2.91 -0.29
C LEU A 258 -12.53 4.29 0.27
N MET A 259 -11.50 5.14 0.40
CA MET A 259 -11.72 6.45 1.02
C MET A 259 -12.54 7.37 0.12
N ASP A 260 -13.05 8.40 0.71
CA ASP A 260 -13.91 9.44 0.15
C ASP A 260 -13.19 10.42 -0.80
N ARG A 261 -11.97 10.14 -1.17
CA ARG A 261 -11.21 10.86 -2.20
C ARG A 261 -11.82 10.66 -3.60
N GLY A 262 -12.70 9.68 -3.76
CA GLY A 262 -13.40 9.42 -5.01
C GLY A 262 -12.62 8.57 -6.02
N ASP A 263 -11.49 7.99 -5.65
CA ASP A 263 -10.65 7.15 -6.50
C ASP A 263 -11.11 5.68 -6.48
N ARG A 264 -12.41 5.44 -6.58
CA ARG A 264 -13.01 4.09 -6.55
C ARG A 264 -12.98 3.38 -7.90
N PHE A 265 -12.19 3.88 -8.81
CA PHE A 265 -12.09 3.33 -10.16
C PHE A 265 -11.28 2.03 -10.16
N GLY A 266 -11.49 1.20 -11.18
CA GLY A 266 -10.62 0.08 -11.47
C GLY A 266 -9.34 0.57 -12.14
N TRP A 267 -8.34 0.94 -11.37
CA TRP A 267 -7.02 1.30 -11.86
C TRP A 267 -6.29 0.04 -12.32
N SER A 268 -6.00 -0.07 -13.63
CA SER A 268 -5.49 -1.32 -14.22
C SER A 268 -4.14 -1.76 -13.65
N GLY A 269 -3.30 -0.82 -13.21
CA GLY A 269 -2.04 -1.12 -12.52
C GLY A 269 -2.27 -1.59 -11.10
N ASP A 270 -3.06 -0.85 -10.32
CA ASP A 270 -3.43 -1.22 -8.95
C ASP A 270 -4.05 -2.61 -8.88
N CYS A 271 -4.81 -2.98 -9.93
CA CYS A 271 -5.45 -4.29 -10.02
C CYS A 271 -4.45 -5.45 -10.06
N ASN A 272 -3.18 -5.26 -10.41
CA ASN A 272 -2.22 -6.37 -10.48
C ASN A 272 -2.03 -7.07 -9.12
N PRO A 273 -1.56 -6.42 -8.04
CA PRO A 273 -1.44 -7.08 -6.74
C PRO A 273 -2.79 -7.43 -6.10
N ILE A 274 -3.85 -6.65 -6.40
CA ILE A 274 -5.20 -6.93 -5.91
C ILE A 274 -5.70 -8.26 -6.47
N GLN A 275 -5.54 -8.47 -7.77
CA GLN A 275 -5.96 -9.67 -8.48
C GLN A 275 -5.16 -10.89 -8.05
N ALA A 276 -3.84 -10.76 -7.90
CA ALA A 276 -2.98 -11.83 -7.40
C ALA A 276 -3.49 -12.33 -6.02
N ALA A 277 -3.80 -11.42 -5.11
CA ALA A 277 -4.37 -11.76 -3.82
C ALA A 277 -5.78 -12.39 -3.93
N ALA A 278 -6.62 -11.87 -4.82
CA ALA A 278 -7.98 -12.39 -5.03
C ALA A 278 -7.98 -13.85 -5.52
N LEU A 279 -7.07 -14.21 -6.42
CA LEU A 279 -6.92 -15.57 -6.94
C LEU A 279 -6.55 -16.57 -5.84
N VAL A 280 -5.62 -16.24 -4.97
CA VAL A 280 -5.16 -17.16 -3.92
C VAL A 280 -6.04 -17.18 -2.68
N ALA A 281 -6.70 -16.06 -2.37
CA ALA A 281 -7.52 -15.96 -1.16
C ALA A 281 -8.96 -16.44 -1.39
N PHE A 282 -9.53 -16.16 -2.55
CA PHE A 282 -10.94 -16.42 -2.81
C PHE A 282 -11.16 -17.44 -3.93
N GLY A 283 -10.32 -17.44 -4.97
CA GLY A 283 -10.53 -18.26 -6.16
C GLY A 283 -11.74 -17.82 -6.98
N ASP A 284 -12.16 -16.54 -6.87
CA ASP A 284 -13.26 -15.96 -7.62
C ASP A 284 -12.79 -15.56 -9.02
N THR A 285 -12.54 -16.58 -9.85
CA THR A 285 -11.94 -16.43 -11.19
C THR A 285 -12.84 -15.68 -12.17
N ASP A 286 -14.17 -15.81 -12.02
CA ASP A 286 -15.12 -15.11 -12.89
C ASP A 286 -15.12 -13.60 -12.62
N PHE A 287 -14.98 -13.21 -11.36
CA PHE A 287 -14.86 -11.80 -11.00
C PHE A 287 -13.55 -11.19 -11.47
N VAL A 288 -12.44 -11.93 -11.33
CA VAL A 288 -11.13 -11.50 -11.88
C VAL A 288 -11.20 -11.33 -13.38
N LYS A 289 -11.86 -12.25 -14.08
CA LYS A 289 -12.10 -12.17 -15.53
C LYS A 289 -12.92 -10.93 -15.90
N ALA A 290 -13.98 -10.64 -15.16
CA ALA A 290 -14.80 -9.44 -15.37
C ALA A 290 -14.00 -8.15 -15.18
N ASN A 291 -13.16 -8.08 -14.14
CA ASN A 291 -12.26 -6.97 -13.91
C ASN A 291 -11.25 -6.76 -15.04
N LEU A 292 -10.63 -7.84 -15.53
CA LEU A 292 -9.71 -7.80 -16.67
C LEU A 292 -10.40 -7.28 -17.92
N ALA A 293 -11.64 -7.74 -18.19
CA ALA A 293 -12.44 -7.26 -19.32
C ALA A 293 -12.74 -5.75 -19.21
N ARG A 294 -13.12 -5.29 -18.01
CA ARG A 294 -13.44 -3.87 -17.76
C ARG A 294 -12.24 -2.95 -17.91
N THR A 295 -11.04 -3.42 -17.55
CA THR A 295 -9.82 -2.61 -17.56
C THR A 295 -8.97 -2.81 -18.82
N ALA A 296 -9.44 -3.59 -19.79
CA ALA A 296 -8.66 -4.01 -20.96
C ALA A 296 -8.19 -2.86 -21.85
N ASP A 297 -9.02 -1.85 -22.04
CA ASP A 297 -8.79 -0.77 -23.01
C ASP A 297 -8.47 0.58 -22.31
N ASP A 298 -8.32 0.58 -21.00
CA ASP A 298 -8.09 1.80 -20.24
C ASP A 298 -6.86 1.65 -19.31
N ASN A 299 -5.76 2.30 -19.68
CA ASN A 299 -4.57 2.42 -18.84
C ASN A 299 -4.57 3.70 -17.99
N GLN A 300 -5.64 4.44 -17.96
CA GLN A 300 -5.84 5.71 -17.25
C GLN A 300 -4.78 6.78 -17.61
N GLY A 301 -4.20 6.73 -18.81
CA GLY A 301 -3.12 7.63 -19.24
C GLY A 301 -1.75 7.32 -18.61
N ILE A 302 -1.60 6.15 -18.00
CA ILE A 302 -0.37 5.69 -17.34
C ILE A 302 0.21 4.52 -18.14
N GLU A 303 1.34 4.74 -18.80
CA GLU A 303 1.91 3.75 -19.73
C GLU A 303 2.35 2.44 -19.06
N SER A 304 2.85 2.51 -17.83
CA SER A 304 3.18 1.31 -17.06
C SER A 304 1.96 0.45 -16.70
N TYR A 305 0.76 1.04 -16.65
CA TYR A 305 -0.48 0.32 -16.33
C TYR A 305 -0.91 -0.64 -17.43
N ALA A 306 -0.55 -0.35 -18.67
CA ALA A 306 -0.75 -1.28 -19.77
C ALA A 306 0.07 -2.58 -19.57
N LEU A 307 1.31 -2.48 -19.08
CA LEU A 307 2.15 -3.63 -18.76
C LEU A 307 1.64 -4.41 -17.54
N TYR A 308 1.21 -3.72 -16.49
CA TYR A 308 0.57 -4.38 -15.34
C TYR A 308 -0.68 -5.16 -15.75
N TRP A 309 -1.49 -4.62 -16.66
CA TRP A 309 -2.65 -5.33 -17.17
C TRP A 309 -2.25 -6.63 -17.90
N VAL A 310 -1.20 -6.59 -18.73
CA VAL A 310 -0.67 -7.78 -19.41
C VAL A 310 -0.22 -8.83 -18.39
N LEU A 311 0.56 -8.45 -17.38
CA LEU A 311 0.98 -9.35 -16.32
C LEU A 311 -0.22 -9.94 -15.56
N SER A 312 -1.24 -9.14 -15.28
CA SER A 312 -2.46 -9.58 -14.60
C SER A 312 -3.23 -10.62 -15.40
N LEU A 313 -3.35 -10.44 -16.73
CA LEU A 313 -3.99 -11.42 -17.59
C LEU A 313 -3.19 -12.73 -17.70
N LEU A 314 -1.86 -12.63 -17.78
CA LEU A 314 -1.00 -13.81 -17.83
C LEU A 314 -0.99 -14.58 -16.51
N GLU A 315 -1.05 -13.89 -15.37
CA GLU A 315 -1.22 -14.51 -14.06
C GLU A 315 -2.59 -15.20 -13.94
N TYR A 316 -3.67 -14.54 -14.37
CA TYR A 316 -5.00 -15.15 -14.47
C TYR A 316 -4.97 -16.43 -15.31
N TYR A 317 -4.34 -16.40 -16.49
CA TYR A 317 -4.19 -17.56 -17.34
C TYR A 317 -3.40 -18.68 -16.67
N ARG A 318 -2.28 -18.36 -16.03
CA ARG A 318 -1.48 -19.35 -15.27
C ARG A 318 -2.31 -19.98 -14.15
N HIS A 319 -3.10 -19.19 -13.44
CA HIS A 319 -3.94 -19.69 -12.35
C HIS A 319 -5.11 -20.55 -12.84
N THR A 320 -5.80 -20.12 -13.89
CA THR A 320 -7.06 -20.74 -14.35
C THR A 320 -6.91 -21.75 -15.48
N GLY A 321 -5.92 -21.57 -16.36
CA GLY A 321 -5.80 -22.29 -17.63
C GLY A 321 -6.87 -21.86 -18.65
N ASP A 322 -7.50 -20.68 -18.48
CA ASP A 322 -8.54 -20.18 -19.39
C ASP A 322 -7.94 -19.74 -20.74
N THR A 323 -7.72 -20.74 -21.60
CA THR A 323 -7.17 -20.55 -22.94
C THR A 323 -8.09 -19.71 -23.85
N GLU A 324 -9.40 -19.73 -23.63
CA GLU A 324 -10.35 -18.96 -24.45
C GLU A 324 -10.18 -17.46 -24.20
N THR A 325 -10.14 -17.05 -22.92
CA THR A 325 -9.87 -15.65 -22.56
C THR A 325 -8.50 -15.19 -23.07
N LEU A 326 -7.45 -15.99 -22.87
CA LEU A 326 -6.12 -15.66 -23.41
C LEU A 326 -6.17 -15.44 -24.92
N ARG A 327 -6.80 -16.36 -25.67
CA ARG A 327 -6.92 -16.25 -27.13
C ARG A 327 -7.68 -15.02 -27.58
N SER A 328 -8.73 -14.63 -26.87
CA SER A 328 -9.51 -13.43 -27.21
C SER A 328 -8.75 -12.11 -26.96
N CYS A 329 -7.73 -12.14 -26.10
CA CYS A 329 -6.94 -10.97 -25.73
C CYS A 329 -5.58 -10.86 -26.45
N ILE A 330 -5.22 -11.80 -27.35
CA ILE A 330 -3.92 -11.80 -28.02
C ILE A 330 -3.62 -10.47 -28.72
N ASP A 331 -4.58 -9.96 -29.49
CA ASP A 331 -4.37 -8.71 -30.25
C ASP A 331 -4.29 -7.49 -29.33
N ASN A 332 -5.02 -7.48 -28.20
CA ASN A 332 -4.90 -6.43 -27.18
C ASN A 332 -3.53 -6.45 -26.51
N ILE A 333 -3.04 -7.64 -26.09
CA ILE A 333 -1.69 -7.78 -25.52
C ILE A 333 -0.64 -7.29 -26.51
N ARG A 334 -0.73 -7.74 -27.78
CA ARG A 334 0.21 -7.33 -28.83
C ARG A 334 0.21 -5.82 -29.02
N GLY A 335 -0.98 -5.20 -29.09
CA GLY A 335 -1.10 -3.75 -29.23
C GLY A 335 -0.40 -3.00 -28.07
N LYS A 336 -0.56 -3.49 -26.82
CA LYS A 336 0.10 -2.92 -25.66
C LYS A 336 1.62 -3.11 -25.69
N LEU A 337 2.10 -4.30 -26.04
CA LEU A 337 3.53 -4.58 -26.10
C LEU A 337 4.21 -3.87 -27.27
N ASP A 338 3.57 -3.82 -28.44
CA ASP A 338 4.10 -3.09 -29.59
C ASP A 338 4.17 -1.57 -29.31
N HIS A 339 3.19 -1.01 -28.59
CA HIS A 339 3.25 0.37 -28.11
C HIS A 339 4.38 0.57 -27.08
N ALA A 340 4.50 -0.34 -26.10
CA ALA A 340 5.55 -0.27 -25.10
C ALA A 340 6.96 -0.35 -25.69
N GLU A 341 7.17 -1.10 -26.78
CA GLU A 341 8.44 -1.13 -27.51
C GLU A 341 8.81 0.28 -28.03
N THR A 342 7.82 1.05 -28.51
CA THR A 342 8.09 2.43 -28.98
C THR A 342 8.55 3.35 -27.86
N LEU A 343 8.16 3.06 -26.62
CA LEU A 343 8.53 3.82 -25.43
C LEU A 343 9.77 3.28 -24.71
N TYR A 344 10.29 2.12 -25.13
CA TYR A 344 11.38 1.43 -24.42
C TYR A 344 12.62 2.29 -24.21
N ALA A 345 13.00 3.07 -25.22
CA ALA A 345 14.18 3.94 -25.14
C ALA A 345 14.00 5.10 -24.16
N ALA A 346 12.80 5.70 -24.14
CA ALA A 346 12.46 6.85 -23.31
C ALA A 346 11.04 6.69 -22.75
N PRO A 347 10.86 5.86 -21.69
CA PRO A 347 9.57 5.71 -21.04
C PRO A 347 9.08 7.04 -20.47
N GLN A 348 7.77 7.29 -20.59
CA GLN A 348 7.13 8.49 -20.11
C GLN A 348 5.75 8.15 -19.52
N SER A 349 5.17 9.07 -18.77
CA SER A 349 3.85 8.89 -18.15
C SER A 349 3.73 7.57 -17.37
N THR A 350 4.80 7.19 -16.66
CA THR A 350 4.84 5.96 -15.86
C THR A 350 4.48 6.24 -14.40
N PHE A 351 3.95 5.24 -13.73
CA PHE A 351 3.70 5.26 -12.29
C PHE A 351 4.02 3.91 -11.67
N PHE A 352 4.76 3.93 -10.57
CA PHE A 352 5.17 2.74 -9.83
C PHE A 352 4.97 2.90 -8.31
N GLY A 353 4.18 3.88 -7.89
CA GLY A 353 3.93 4.19 -6.49
C GLY A 353 4.54 5.52 -6.04
N TRP A 354 4.24 5.91 -4.83
CA TRP A 354 4.55 7.23 -4.27
C TRP A 354 5.94 7.33 -3.62
N ASP A 355 6.83 6.41 -3.87
CA ASP A 355 8.19 6.42 -3.32
C ASP A 355 9.04 7.52 -3.97
N GLU A 356 9.83 8.22 -3.16
CA GLU A 356 10.69 9.33 -3.61
C GLU A 356 11.73 8.87 -4.64
N ARG A 357 12.22 7.64 -4.49
CA ARG A 357 13.17 7.02 -5.45
C ARG A 357 12.55 6.79 -6.82
N LEU A 358 11.23 6.67 -6.87
CA LEU A 358 10.43 6.51 -8.08
C LEU A 358 9.92 7.86 -8.64
N GLY A 359 10.53 8.96 -8.22
CA GLY A 359 10.10 10.30 -8.61
C GLY A 359 8.81 10.74 -7.94
N ALA A 360 8.50 10.19 -6.76
CA ALA A 360 7.32 10.54 -5.98
C ALA A 360 6.03 10.51 -6.84
N GLY A 361 5.84 9.41 -7.57
CA GLY A 361 4.72 9.27 -8.49
C GLY A 361 4.93 10.02 -9.80
N PHE A 362 4.29 11.16 -9.98
CA PHE A 362 4.35 11.95 -11.22
C PHE A 362 5.25 13.20 -11.13
N GLU A 363 5.89 13.43 -9.99
CA GLU A 363 6.71 14.63 -9.76
C GLU A 363 7.96 14.64 -10.62
N ALA A 364 8.66 13.51 -10.71
CA ALA A 364 9.87 13.35 -11.51
C ALA A 364 9.89 11.97 -12.20
N PRO A 365 9.04 11.77 -13.22
CA PRO A 365 8.86 10.46 -13.86
C PRO A 365 10.07 9.99 -14.70
N ASP A 366 11.00 10.88 -15.01
CA ASP A 366 12.14 10.59 -15.92
C ASP A 366 13.38 10.05 -15.18
N ARG A 367 13.23 9.57 -13.96
CA ARG A 367 14.35 9.01 -13.21
C ARG A 367 14.86 7.72 -13.86
N PRO A 368 16.18 7.47 -13.84
CA PRO A 368 16.75 6.21 -14.33
C PRO A 368 16.11 4.96 -13.70
N GLU A 369 15.71 5.06 -12.42
CA GLU A 369 15.01 4.01 -11.69
C GLU A 369 13.69 3.64 -12.36
N THR A 370 12.82 4.61 -12.63
CA THR A 370 11.51 4.38 -13.27
C THR A 370 11.63 3.87 -14.69
N ALA A 371 12.59 4.41 -15.46
CA ALA A 371 12.85 3.93 -16.81
C ALA A 371 13.33 2.47 -16.82
N SER A 372 14.17 2.08 -15.85
CA SER A 372 14.66 0.70 -15.74
C SER A 372 13.57 -0.27 -15.28
N ILE A 373 12.67 0.16 -14.39
CA ILE A 373 11.49 -0.63 -14.01
C ILE A 373 10.62 -0.90 -15.25
N TYR A 374 10.28 0.14 -16.01
CA TYR A 374 9.47 0.01 -17.23
C TYR A 374 10.05 -0.98 -18.21
N ARG A 375 11.35 -0.86 -18.49
CA ARG A 375 12.08 -1.77 -19.38
C ARG A 375 12.04 -3.21 -18.88
N SER A 376 12.32 -3.44 -17.60
CA SER A 376 12.29 -4.76 -16.99
C SER A 376 10.88 -5.38 -17.05
N MET A 377 9.84 -4.61 -16.75
CA MET A 377 8.45 -5.07 -16.87
C MET A 377 8.08 -5.43 -18.31
N TYR A 378 8.55 -4.65 -19.29
CA TYR A 378 8.36 -4.97 -20.71
C TYR A 378 9.00 -6.31 -21.06
N LEU A 379 10.24 -6.56 -20.61
CA LEU A 379 10.91 -7.85 -20.83
C LEU A 379 10.17 -9.00 -20.15
N GLN A 380 9.69 -8.79 -18.92
CA GLN A 380 8.88 -9.77 -18.21
C GLN A 380 7.60 -10.10 -19.00
N CYS A 381 6.86 -9.08 -19.44
CA CYS A 381 5.66 -9.27 -20.25
C CYS A 381 5.95 -10.04 -21.55
N CYS A 382 7.02 -9.71 -22.25
CA CYS A 382 7.39 -10.40 -23.48
C CYS A 382 7.71 -11.89 -23.25
N ARG A 383 8.47 -12.22 -22.18
CA ARG A 383 8.84 -13.59 -21.82
C ARG A 383 7.60 -14.40 -21.40
N GLU A 384 6.82 -13.88 -20.47
CA GLU A 384 5.62 -14.56 -19.97
C GLU A 384 4.55 -14.71 -21.06
N PHE A 385 4.41 -13.71 -21.95
CA PHE A 385 3.52 -13.82 -23.10
C PHE A 385 4.01 -14.88 -24.12
N ALA A 386 5.31 -14.92 -24.38
CA ALA A 386 5.89 -15.96 -25.24
C ALA A 386 5.64 -17.37 -24.68
N ASP A 387 5.82 -17.57 -23.38
CA ASP A 387 5.55 -18.86 -22.74
C ASP A 387 4.05 -19.23 -22.79
N ALA A 388 3.16 -18.26 -22.61
CA ALA A 388 1.73 -18.47 -22.75
C ALA A 388 1.34 -18.81 -24.20
N MET A 389 1.98 -18.18 -25.19
CA MET A 389 1.74 -18.47 -26.62
C MET A 389 2.24 -19.86 -27.02
N ASP A 390 3.40 -20.30 -26.55
CA ASP A 390 3.87 -21.68 -26.75
C ASP A 390 2.90 -22.68 -26.11
N GLY A 391 2.39 -22.40 -24.92
CA GLY A 391 1.42 -23.23 -24.21
C GLY A 391 0.10 -23.44 -24.97
N ILE A 392 -0.28 -22.51 -25.86
CA ILE A 392 -1.50 -22.62 -26.70
C ILE A 392 -1.20 -22.92 -28.17
N GLY A 393 0.06 -23.26 -28.49
CA GLY A 393 0.48 -23.67 -29.85
C GLY A 393 0.67 -22.51 -30.84
N ARG A 394 0.90 -21.28 -30.35
CA ARG A 394 1.21 -20.10 -31.16
C ARG A 394 2.69 -19.78 -31.14
N SER A 395 3.52 -20.77 -31.50
CA SER A 395 4.99 -20.65 -31.49
C SER A 395 5.51 -19.56 -32.43
N ASP A 396 4.74 -19.16 -33.42
CA ASP A 396 5.02 -18.01 -34.29
C ASP A 396 5.10 -16.69 -33.49
N ILE A 397 4.12 -16.46 -32.61
CA ILE A 397 4.07 -15.29 -31.74
C ILE A 397 5.12 -15.42 -30.63
N ALA A 398 5.21 -16.61 -30.03
CA ALA A 398 6.17 -16.87 -28.96
C ALA A 398 7.61 -16.55 -29.38
N ALA A 399 8.03 -17.03 -30.54
CA ALA A 399 9.38 -16.78 -31.08
C ALA A 399 9.66 -15.29 -31.28
N ALA A 400 8.70 -14.51 -31.76
CA ALA A 400 8.87 -13.07 -31.98
C ALA A 400 9.14 -12.34 -30.65
N TYR A 401 8.30 -12.50 -29.64
CA TYR A 401 8.44 -11.79 -28.37
C TYR A 401 9.63 -12.29 -27.52
N ARG A 402 9.96 -13.58 -27.62
CA ARG A 402 11.18 -14.12 -27.00
C ARG A 402 12.43 -13.51 -27.64
N SER A 403 12.48 -13.42 -28.97
CA SER A 403 13.57 -12.78 -29.69
C SER A 403 13.73 -11.29 -29.34
N THR A 404 12.61 -10.58 -29.16
CA THR A 404 12.63 -9.19 -28.73
C THR A 404 13.21 -9.06 -27.33
N ALA A 405 12.73 -9.87 -26.38
CA ALA A 405 13.24 -9.87 -25.01
C ALA A 405 14.73 -10.20 -24.95
N ASP A 406 15.18 -11.25 -25.65
CA ASP A 406 16.57 -11.67 -25.70
C ASP A 406 17.47 -10.57 -26.32
N GLY A 407 16.97 -9.87 -27.34
CA GLY A 407 17.69 -8.77 -27.99
C GLY A 407 17.90 -7.55 -27.06
N HIS A 408 16.90 -7.22 -26.23
CA HIS A 408 17.04 -6.17 -25.23
C HIS A 408 17.92 -6.60 -24.07
N ASP A 409 17.76 -7.83 -23.60
CA ASP A 409 18.56 -8.41 -22.53
C ASP A 409 20.06 -8.45 -22.90
N ALA A 410 20.36 -8.86 -24.12
CA ALA A 410 21.75 -8.84 -24.64
C ALA A 410 22.34 -7.42 -24.68
N ARG A 411 21.54 -6.41 -24.99
CA ARG A 411 21.98 -5.00 -24.94
C ARG A 411 22.21 -4.53 -23.52
N LEU A 412 21.37 -4.91 -22.56
CA LEU A 412 21.55 -4.62 -21.14
C LEU A 412 22.89 -5.17 -20.64
N HIS A 413 23.20 -6.43 -20.96
CA HIS A 413 24.44 -7.09 -20.54
C HIS A 413 25.70 -6.68 -21.33
N ALA A 414 25.54 -5.91 -22.40
CA ALA A 414 26.67 -5.29 -23.05
C ALA A 414 27.33 -4.17 -22.20
N GLU A 415 26.58 -3.64 -21.21
CA GLU A 415 27.06 -2.66 -20.24
C GLU A 415 27.51 -3.38 -18.96
N PRO A 416 28.80 -3.46 -18.66
CA PRO A 416 29.27 -4.09 -17.43
C PRO A 416 28.70 -3.40 -16.20
N ASP A 417 28.27 -4.20 -15.22
CA ASP A 417 27.75 -3.68 -13.95
C ASP A 417 26.52 -2.74 -14.11
N TRP A 418 25.69 -2.98 -15.14
CA TRP A 418 24.48 -2.21 -15.47
C TRP A 418 23.58 -1.90 -14.27
N PHE A 419 23.59 -2.76 -13.26
CA PHE A 419 22.77 -2.64 -12.06
C PHE A 419 23.32 -1.66 -11.01
N LYS A 420 24.59 -1.23 -11.12
CA LYS A 420 25.25 -0.42 -10.06
C LYS A 420 24.57 0.93 -9.80
N GLN A 421 23.99 1.51 -10.84
CA GLN A 421 23.29 2.80 -10.74
C GLN A 421 21.81 2.66 -10.37
N LEU A 422 21.32 1.43 -10.20
CA LEU A 422 19.93 1.13 -9.94
C LEU A 422 19.70 0.89 -8.45
N GLY A 423 18.57 1.40 -7.95
CA GLY A 423 18.07 1.12 -6.61
C GLY A 423 17.32 -0.20 -6.53
N VAL A 424 16.76 -0.47 -5.36
CA VAL A 424 16.09 -1.75 -5.05
C VAL A 424 14.91 -2.05 -5.97
N HIS A 425 14.16 -1.03 -6.38
CA HIS A 425 12.96 -1.21 -7.20
C HIS A 425 13.31 -1.73 -8.59
N ALA A 426 14.23 -1.05 -9.28
CA ALA A 426 14.65 -1.46 -10.62
C ALA A 426 15.36 -2.82 -10.61
N ARG A 427 16.21 -3.07 -9.60
CA ARG A 427 16.84 -4.39 -9.42
C ARG A 427 15.81 -5.48 -9.17
N ALA A 428 14.78 -5.22 -8.38
CA ALA A 428 13.70 -6.19 -8.13
C ALA A 428 12.95 -6.54 -9.42
N HIS A 429 12.59 -5.55 -10.22
CA HIS A 429 11.93 -5.81 -11.49
C HIS A 429 12.83 -6.55 -12.49
N ALA A 430 14.14 -6.26 -12.51
CA ALA A 430 15.09 -7.01 -13.32
C ALA A 430 15.21 -8.50 -12.90
N VAL A 431 15.17 -8.77 -11.59
CA VAL A 431 15.11 -10.15 -11.06
C VAL A 431 13.83 -10.85 -11.49
N ASN A 432 12.68 -10.20 -11.32
CA ASN A 432 11.37 -10.75 -11.68
C ASN A 432 11.24 -10.97 -13.20
N ALA A 433 11.88 -10.11 -14.00
CA ALA A 433 11.98 -10.29 -15.45
C ALA A 433 12.96 -11.40 -15.87
N GLN A 434 13.67 -12.03 -14.93
CA GLN A 434 14.73 -13.03 -15.20
C GLN A 434 15.90 -12.47 -16.02
N SER A 435 16.19 -11.18 -15.86
CA SER A 435 17.30 -10.50 -16.53
C SER A 435 18.58 -10.46 -15.67
N VAL A 436 18.63 -11.11 -14.52
CA VAL A 436 19.80 -11.17 -13.65
C VAL A 436 20.46 -12.54 -13.81
N HIS A 437 21.67 -12.57 -14.35
CA HIS A 437 22.43 -13.80 -14.50
C HIS A 437 23.07 -14.24 -13.17
N ASP A 438 23.35 -15.54 -13.02
CA ASP A 438 23.91 -16.08 -11.77
C ASP A 438 25.20 -15.37 -11.33
N ALA A 439 26.06 -14.98 -12.26
CA ALA A 439 27.30 -14.25 -11.97
C ALA A 439 27.07 -12.85 -11.40
N GLU A 440 25.90 -12.26 -11.63
CA GLU A 440 25.53 -10.89 -11.22
C GLU A 440 24.78 -10.86 -9.89
N ARG A 441 24.19 -12.00 -9.46
CA ARG A 441 23.31 -12.08 -8.27
C ARG A 441 23.88 -11.38 -7.05
N GLN A 442 25.17 -11.61 -6.73
CA GLN A 442 25.79 -10.99 -5.55
C GLN A 442 25.91 -9.47 -5.71
N GLY A 443 26.23 -8.99 -6.91
CA GLY A 443 26.31 -7.57 -7.21
C GLY A 443 24.93 -6.88 -7.15
N VAL A 444 23.88 -7.57 -7.63
CA VAL A 444 22.49 -7.08 -7.57
C VAL A 444 22.00 -7.00 -6.12
N ILE A 445 22.38 -7.95 -5.28
CA ILE A 445 22.01 -7.97 -3.84
C ILE A 445 22.71 -6.84 -3.09
N ALA A 446 24.01 -6.65 -3.34
CA ALA A 446 24.87 -5.79 -2.53
C ALA A 446 24.37 -4.34 -2.45
N GLY A 447 24.27 -3.84 -1.22
CA GLY A 447 23.89 -2.46 -0.91
C GLY A 447 22.40 -2.14 -1.02
N GLU A 448 21.62 -2.91 -1.79
CA GLU A 448 20.19 -2.65 -1.97
C GLU A 448 19.34 -3.65 -1.16
N PHE A 449 19.52 -4.95 -1.38
CA PHE A 449 18.77 -5.97 -0.65
C PHE A 449 19.41 -6.34 0.70
N ASP A 450 20.69 -6.04 0.91
CA ASP A 450 21.36 -6.25 2.20
C ASP A 450 20.98 -5.18 3.23
N ASP A 451 20.72 -3.95 2.81
CA ASP A 451 20.35 -2.85 3.68
C ASP A 451 18.85 -2.90 3.99
N ARG A 452 18.51 -3.00 5.28
CA ARG A 452 17.14 -3.14 5.76
C ARG A 452 16.28 -1.90 5.46
N LEU A 453 16.85 -0.72 5.50
CA LEU A 453 16.14 0.53 5.17
C LEU A 453 15.90 0.64 3.67
N ASN A 454 16.91 0.32 2.85
CA ASN A 454 16.80 0.40 1.38
C ASN A 454 15.75 -0.56 0.81
N ARG A 455 15.55 -1.74 1.45
CA ARG A 455 14.54 -2.73 1.03
C ARG A 455 13.10 -2.23 1.19
N LEU A 456 12.86 -1.25 2.05
CA LEU A 456 11.52 -0.73 2.31
C LEU A 456 11.14 0.25 1.22
N SER A 457 9.98 0.02 0.59
CA SER A 457 9.32 1.00 -0.27
C SER A 457 8.32 1.82 0.54
N PHE A 458 8.24 3.11 0.23
CA PHE A 458 7.23 3.99 0.83
C PHE A 458 5.82 3.54 0.43
N SER A 459 5.65 3.06 -0.80
CA SER A 459 4.38 2.54 -1.33
C SER A 459 4.33 1.02 -1.24
N THR A 460 3.30 0.46 -0.63
CA THR A 460 3.06 -0.99 -0.55
C THR A 460 2.87 -1.62 -1.93
N PHE A 461 2.42 -0.84 -2.92
CA PHE A 461 2.28 -1.26 -4.30
C PHE A 461 3.57 -1.88 -4.86
N ASN A 462 4.68 -1.16 -4.71
CA ASN A 462 5.96 -1.62 -5.24
C ASN A 462 6.78 -2.46 -4.24
N GLN A 463 6.32 -2.59 -3.01
CA GLN A 463 6.93 -3.52 -2.06
C GLN A 463 6.68 -4.99 -2.43
N TYR A 464 5.57 -5.30 -3.09
CA TYR A 464 5.22 -6.65 -3.53
C TYR A 464 6.26 -7.23 -4.50
N PRO A 465 6.60 -6.61 -5.64
CA PRO A 465 7.66 -7.11 -6.52
C PRO A 465 9.05 -7.18 -5.85
N ILE A 466 9.33 -6.33 -4.85
CA ILE A 466 10.56 -6.43 -4.07
C ILE A 466 10.60 -7.73 -3.25
N LEU A 467 9.48 -8.13 -2.61
CA LEU A 467 9.41 -9.40 -1.87
C LEU A 467 9.59 -10.60 -2.80
N GLN A 468 8.96 -10.58 -3.99
CA GLN A 468 9.12 -11.64 -4.99
C GLN A 468 10.59 -11.78 -5.42
N ALA A 469 11.25 -10.67 -5.73
CA ALA A 469 12.65 -10.65 -6.09
C ALA A 469 13.55 -11.15 -4.96
N MET A 470 13.31 -10.75 -3.72
CA MET A 470 14.06 -11.22 -2.56
C MET A 470 13.94 -12.73 -2.40
N THR A 471 12.75 -13.29 -2.59
CA THR A 471 12.56 -14.75 -2.53
C THR A 471 13.28 -15.45 -3.67
N ALA A 472 13.24 -14.91 -4.89
CA ALA A 472 13.96 -15.43 -6.06
C ALA A 472 15.49 -15.36 -5.88
N LEU A 473 15.98 -14.41 -5.08
CA LEU A 473 17.39 -14.27 -4.71
C LEU A 473 17.79 -15.08 -3.47
N ASP A 474 16.93 -15.98 -2.99
CA ASP A 474 17.15 -16.82 -1.78
C ASP A 474 17.27 -15.99 -0.47
N ARG A 475 16.66 -14.80 -0.43
CA ARG A 475 16.65 -13.88 0.71
C ARG A 475 15.34 -13.98 1.51
N CYS A 476 14.83 -15.18 1.72
CA CYS A 476 13.53 -15.42 2.35
C CYS A 476 13.42 -14.80 3.76
N ASP A 477 14.44 -14.94 4.62
CA ASP A 477 14.44 -14.37 5.97
C ASP A 477 14.35 -12.84 5.94
N ASP A 478 15.07 -12.21 5.04
CA ASP A 478 15.04 -10.75 4.84
C ASP A 478 13.70 -10.28 4.28
N ALA A 479 13.10 -11.05 3.35
CA ALA A 479 11.78 -10.77 2.80
C ALA A 479 10.69 -10.83 3.90
N ILE A 480 10.75 -11.84 4.77
CA ILE A 480 9.86 -11.95 5.95
C ILE A 480 10.00 -10.73 6.86
N VAL A 481 11.24 -10.31 7.17
CA VAL A 481 11.48 -9.10 7.98
C VAL A 481 10.92 -7.86 7.29
N THR A 482 11.13 -7.71 5.99
CA THR A 482 10.60 -6.57 5.21
C THR A 482 9.07 -6.54 5.21
N ALA A 483 8.42 -7.70 5.09
CA ALA A 483 6.96 -7.80 5.20
C ALA A 483 6.45 -7.39 6.60
N ARG A 484 7.18 -7.75 7.65
CA ARG A 484 6.85 -7.34 9.03
C ARG A 484 7.06 -5.84 9.25
N ASP A 485 8.16 -5.28 8.71
CA ASP A 485 8.45 -3.86 8.83
C ASP A 485 7.39 -3.00 8.13
N ASN A 486 6.94 -3.39 6.95
CA ASN A 486 5.97 -2.65 6.18
C ASN A 486 4.53 -3.00 6.62
N TRP A 487 4.05 -4.18 6.28
CA TRP A 487 2.65 -4.57 6.53
C TRP A 487 2.37 -4.86 8.00
N GLY A 488 3.33 -5.47 8.71
CA GLY A 488 3.22 -5.65 10.17
C GLY A 488 3.16 -4.33 10.90
N GLY A 489 3.99 -3.36 10.50
CA GLY A 489 3.96 -2.02 11.06
C GLY A 489 2.62 -1.31 10.90
N GLN A 490 1.94 -1.48 9.76
CA GLN A 490 0.59 -0.93 9.55
C GLN A 490 -0.44 -1.52 10.51
N LEU A 491 -0.35 -2.84 10.78
CA LEU A 491 -1.20 -3.49 11.78
C LEU A 491 -0.89 -3.03 13.22
N ASP A 492 0.39 -2.81 13.52
CA ASP A 492 0.83 -2.35 14.83
C ASP A 492 0.45 -0.87 15.08
N TYR A 493 0.37 -0.06 14.01
CA TYR A 493 -0.21 1.29 14.07
C TYR A 493 -1.71 1.28 14.39
N GLY A 494 -2.41 0.21 14.09
CA GLY A 494 -3.86 0.07 14.29
C GLY A 494 -4.65 -0.16 13.01
N GLY A 495 -3.99 -0.30 11.87
CA GLY A 495 -4.62 -0.63 10.59
C GLY A 495 -5.36 -1.97 10.64
N THR A 496 -6.44 -2.06 9.90
CA THR A 496 -7.23 -3.28 9.70
C THR A 496 -7.27 -3.71 8.23
N THR A 497 -6.84 -2.81 7.37
CA THR A 497 -6.56 -2.92 5.94
C THR A 497 -5.18 -2.35 5.70
N PHE A 498 -4.69 -2.37 4.47
CA PHE A 498 -3.37 -1.83 4.16
C PHE A 498 -3.44 -0.44 3.51
N PHE A 499 -2.42 0.34 3.79
CA PHE A 499 -2.35 1.76 3.49
C PHE A 499 -1.79 2.00 2.09
N GLU A 500 -2.11 3.15 1.54
CA GLU A 500 -1.54 3.64 0.29
C GLU A 500 -0.03 3.81 0.39
N VAL A 501 0.43 4.38 1.49
CA VAL A 501 1.84 4.57 1.84
C VAL A 501 2.06 4.32 3.32
N PHE A 502 3.28 3.92 3.69
CA PHE A 502 3.64 3.67 5.08
C PHE A 502 5.14 3.82 5.33
N ARG A 503 5.49 4.34 6.51
CA ARG A 503 6.85 4.37 7.05
C ARG A 503 6.88 3.73 8.43
N PRO A 504 7.84 2.84 8.72
CA PRO A 504 8.01 2.28 10.06
C PRO A 504 8.22 3.34 11.15
N ASP A 505 8.82 4.48 10.81
CA ASP A 505 9.03 5.60 11.74
C ASP A 505 7.73 6.16 12.32
N TRP A 506 6.60 6.01 11.61
CA TRP A 506 5.30 6.46 12.10
C TRP A 506 4.93 5.82 13.44
N LEU A 507 5.39 4.61 13.69
CA LEU A 507 5.19 3.93 14.97
C LEU A 507 5.95 4.59 16.13
N THR A 508 6.90 5.46 15.85
CA THR A 508 7.71 6.15 16.89
C THR A 508 7.10 7.46 17.35
N PHE A 509 6.22 8.08 16.55
CA PHE A 509 5.70 9.41 16.84
C PHE A 509 4.19 9.59 16.62
N LEU A 510 3.49 8.64 16.01
CA LEU A 510 2.02 8.68 15.89
C LEU A 510 1.37 7.77 16.92
N GLU A 511 0.22 8.21 17.42
CA GLU A 511 -0.66 7.34 18.19
C GLU A 511 -1.46 6.42 17.27
N HIS A 512 -2.01 5.36 17.84
CA HIS A 512 -2.84 4.41 17.08
C HIS A 512 -4.03 5.13 16.42
N ASN A 513 -4.16 4.92 15.12
CA ASN A 513 -5.22 5.45 14.29
C ASN A 513 -5.26 6.98 14.16
N ASP A 514 -4.23 7.70 14.59
CA ASP A 514 -4.09 9.14 14.32
C ASP A 514 -3.91 9.39 12.81
N PRO A 515 -4.21 10.58 12.30
CA PRO A 515 -3.90 10.92 10.92
C PRO A 515 -2.42 10.75 10.59
N VAL A 516 -2.15 10.09 9.47
CA VAL A 516 -0.79 9.85 8.96
C VAL A 516 -0.34 10.96 8.01
N PRO A 517 0.96 11.09 7.74
CA PRO A 517 1.47 11.98 6.72
C PRO A 517 0.86 11.68 5.34
N ASN A 518 0.53 12.73 4.61
CA ASN A 518 -0.05 12.62 3.29
C ASN A 518 1.02 12.39 2.23
N SER A 519 0.62 11.72 1.16
CA SER A 519 1.44 11.57 -0.05
C SER A 519 1.19 12.73 -1.01
N GLN A 520 1.87 12.73 -2.14
CA GLN A 520 1.67 13.70 -3.21
C GLN A 520 0.26 13.63 -3.81
N SER A 521 -0.39 12.47 -3.76
CA SER A 521 -1.75 12.29 -4.30
C SER A 521 -2.84 12.96 -3.47
N GLY A 522 -2.55 13.30 -2.24
CA GLY A 522 -3.51 13.87 -1.31
C GLY A 522 -3.57 13.11 0.01
N TRP A 523 -4.75 13.03 0.59
CA TRP A 523 -4.97 12.28 1.82
C TRP A 523 -4.60 10.80 1.65
N THR A 524 -3.71 10.30 2.48
CA THR A 524 -3.31 8.89 2.46
C THR A 524 -4.48 8.00 2.86
N SER A 525 -4.86 7.07 1.98
CA SER A 525 -5.85 6.05 2.29
C SER A 525 -5.28 5.00 3.26
N LEU A 526 -6.08 4.60 4.26
CA LEU A 526 -5.79 3.46 5.13
C LEU A 526 -6.39 2.16 4.58
N SER A 527 -7.17 2.23 3.50
CA SER A 527 -7.75 1.07 2.82
C SER A 527 -7.48 1.13 1.33
N HIS A 528 -6.26 0.74 0.96
CA HIS A 528 -5.80 0.70 -0.42
C HIS A 528 -5.49 -0.75 -0.82
N PRO A 529 -6.40 -1.41 -1.54
CA PRO A 529 -6.32 -2.84 -1.87
C PRO A 529 -5.02 -3.30 -2.54
N TRP A 530 -4.27 -2.41 -3.20
CA TRP A 530 -2.97 -2.76 -3.78
C TRP A 530 -1.96 -3.31 -2.74
N GLY A 531 -2.16 -2.99 -1.44
CA GLY A 531 -1.40 -3.59 -0.36
C GLY A 531 -1.63 -5.09 -0.18
N GLY A 532 -2.64 -5.67 -0.86
CA GLY A 532 -2.98 -7.09 -0.81
C GLY A 532 -1.94 -8.02 -1.45
N GLY A 533 -1.00 -7.49 -2.26
CA GLY A 533 0.03 -8.31 -2.92
C GLY A 533 0.82 -9.22 -1.96
N VAL A 534 0.99 -8.82 -0.71
CA VAL A 534 1.63 -9.67 0.31
C VAL A 534 0.87 -10.97 0.57
N THR A 535 -0.45 -10.99 0.41
CA THR A 535 -1.28 -12.21 0.53
C THR A 535 -0.92 -13.23 -0.55
N ALA A 536 -0.73 -12.75 -1.80
CA ALA A 536 -0.26 -13.58 -2.90
C ALA A 536 1.17 -14.08 -2.64
N TRP A 537 2.09 -13.20 -2.24
CA TRP A 537 3.47 -13.57 -1.92
C TRP A 537 3.55 -14.62 -0.81
N LEU A 538 2.80 -14.48 0.28
CA LEU A 538 2.77 -15.48 1.35
C LEU A 538 2.24 -16.83 0.87
N SER A 539 1.30 -16.84 -0.08
CA SER A 539 0.74 -18.08 -0.65
C SER A 539 1.67 -18.73 -1.68
N HIS A 540 2.25 -17.95 -2.58
CA HIS A 540 3.08 -18.46 -3.66
C HIS A 540 4.52 -18.69 -3.22
N ASP A 541 5.10 -17.78 -2.42
CA ASP A 541 6.52 -17.78 -2.11
C ASP A 541 6.86 -18.42 -0.76
N ILE A 542 6.05 -18.19 0.27
CA ILE A 542 6.29 -18.76 1.62
C ILE A 542 5.61 -20.12 1.80
N LEU A 543 4.31 -20.20 1.52
CA LEU A 543 3.60 -21.48 1.49
C LEU A 543 4.08 -22.35 0.32
N GLY A 544 4.53 -21.70 -0.76
CA GLY A 544 5.22 -22.31 -1.89
C GLY A 544 4.29 -23.04 -2.88
N ILE A 545 2.99 -22.70 -2.93
CA ILE A 545 2.04 -23.31 -3.84
C ILE A 545 1.93 -22.47 -5.11
N THR A 546 2.46 -22.98 -6.24
CA THR A 546 2.46 -22.28 -7.53
C THR A 546 2.08 -23.21 -8.68
N PRO A 547 1.41 -22.71 -9.74
CA PRO A 547 1.17 -23.54 -10.94
C PRO A 547 2.49 -23.74 -11.69
N SER A 548 2.87 -24.99 -11.96
CA SER A 548 3.97 -25.31 -12.86
C SER A 548 3.48 -25.58 -14.30
N SER A 549 2.17 -25.63 -14.50
CA SER A 549 1.50 -25.50 -15.80
C SER A 549 0.20 -24.72 -15.62
N PRO A 550 -0.33 -24.07 -16.69
CA PRO A 550 -1.57 -23.31 -16.60
C PRO A 550 -2.72 -24.11 -16.00
N GLY A 551 -3.49 -23.49 -15.10
CA GLY A 551 -4.64 -24.08 -14.43
C GLY A 551 -4.33 -25.14 -13.37
N TYR A 552 -3.10 -25.19 -12.90
CA TYR A 552 -2.68 -26.18 -11.90
C TYR A 552 -2.83 -27.65 -12.34
N ASP A 553 -2.76 -27.93 -13.65
CA ASP A 553 -2.67 -29.32 -14.12
C ASP A 553 -1.41 -30.00 -13.56
N THR A 554 -0.34 -29.24 -13.44
CA THR A 554 0.82 -29.54 -12.59
C THR A 554 1.06 -28.42 -11.59
N VAL A 555 1.42 -28.78 -10.36
CA VAL A 555 1.60 -27.84 -9.26
C VAL A 555 2.93 -28.08 -8.55
N ASP A 556 3.62 -27.01 -8.26
CA ASP A 556 4.77 -26.98 -7.38
C ASP A 556 4.35 -26.59 -5.97
N VAL A 557 4.84 -27.35 -5.00
CA VAL A 557 4.62 -27.06 -3.59
C VAL A 557 6.00 -27.06 -2.92
N PHE A 558 6.57 -25.88 -2.71
CA PHE A 558 7.91 -25.67 -2.19
C PHE A 558 7.91 -24.72 -0.99
N PRO A 559 7.48 -25.19 0.20
CA PRO A 559 7.42 -24.32 1.39
C PRO A 559 8.80 -23.77 1.74
N ARG A 560 8.86 -22.47 2.07
CA ARG A 560 10.10 -21.80 2.47
C ARG A 560 9.99 -21.31 3.92
N LEU A 561 10.65 -22.00 4.83
CA LEU A 561 10.66 -21.64 6.24
C LEU A 561 11.80 -20.67 6.58
N GLY A 562 12.91 -20.74 5.87
CA GLY A 562 14.12 -20.03 6.22
C GLY A 562 14.57 -20.37 7.65
N ARG A 563 15.22 -19.43 8.31
CA ARG A 563 15.55 -19.50 9.75
C ARG A 563 14.50 -18.84 10.63
N THR A 564 13.55 -18.11 10.01
CA THR A 564 12.53 -17.31 10.72
C THR A 564 11.33 -18.15 11.13
N LEU A 565 10.86 -19.07 10.27
CA LEU A 565 9.63 -19.83 10.51
C LEU A 565 9.93 -21.26 10.93
N SER A 566 9.23 -21.77 11.95
CA SER A 566 9.32 -23.21 12.33
C SER A 566 8.30 -24.06 11.59
N TRP A 567 7.14 -23.53 11.22
CA TRP A 567 6.12 -24.24 10.46
C TRP A 567 5.31 -23.30 9.57
N VAL A 568 4.70 -23.86 8.55
CA VAL A 568 3.73 -23.18 7.65
C VAL A 568 2.61 -24.15 7.30
N SER A 569 1.41 -23.62 7.14
CA SER A 569 0.23 -24.37 6.70
C SER A 569 -0.71 -23.48 5.89
N GLY A 570 -1.32 -24.05 4.86
CA GLY A 570 -2.27 -23.26 4.06
C GLY A 570 -2.85 -24.02 2.87
N THR A 571 -3.62 -23.28 2.10
CA THR A 571 -4.39 -23.78 0.97
C THR A 571 -4.48 -22.72 -0.12
N VAL A 572 -4.35 -23.13 -1.37
CA VAL A 572 -4.66 -22.30 -2.55
C VAL A 572 -5.78 -22.98 -3.33
N PRO A 573 -6.89 -22.29 -3.59
CA PRO A 573 -7.98 -22.79 -4.41
C PRO A 573 -7.55 -22.85 -5.88
N THR A 574 -7.90 -23.94 -6.57
CA THR A 574 -7.63 -24.11 -8.01
C THR A 574 -8.87 -24.63 -8.73
N ARG A 575 -8.84 -24.64 -10.06
CA ARG A 575 -9.94 -25.20 -10.86
C ARG A 575 -10.20 -26.70 -10.61
N HIS A 576 -9.19 -27.39 -10.06
CA HIS A 576 -9.27 -28.83 -9.73
C HIS A 576 -9.66 -29.08 -8.27
N GLY A 577 -9.86 -28.04 -7.48
CA GLY A 577 -10.03 -28.08 -6.04
C GLY A 577 -8.79 -27.59 -5.29
N ASP A 578 -8.79 -27.76 -3.99
CA ASP A 578 -7.78 -27.19 -3.13
C ASP A 578 -6.46 -27.95 -3.17
N VAL A 579 -5.36 -27.22 -3.38
CA VAL A 579 -4.00 -27.68 -3.07
C VAL A 579 -3.68 -27.21 -1.65
N SER A 580 -3.31 -28.13 -0.77
CA SER A 580 -3.02 -27.80 0.62
C SER A 580 -1.68 -28.39 1.07
N VAL A 581 -0.99 -27.65 1.92
CA VAL A 581 0.25 -28.10 2.56
C VAL A 581 0.28 -27.67 4.01
N ALA A 582 0.82 -28.52 4.86
CA ALA A 582 1.31 -28.19 6.20
C ALA A 582 2.67 -28.85 6.39
N TYR A 583 3.62 -28.09 6.90
CA TYR A 583 4.96 -28.62 7.17
C TYR A 583 5.55 -27.95 8.41
N ASP A 584 6.01 -28.80 9.34
CA ASP A 584 6.73 -28.39 10.54
C ASP A 584 8.19 -28.78 10.41
N GLY A 585 9.07 -27.80 10.32
CA GLY A 585 10.50 -27.98 10.12
C GLY A 585 11.22 -28.52 11.35
N ASP A 586 10.67 -28.34 12.56
CA ASP A 586 11.31 -28.84 13.80
C ASP A 586 11.06 -30.33 13.99
N SER A 587 9.84 -30.77 13.82
CA SER A 587 9.44 -32.17 13.92
C SER A 587 9.68 -32.98 12.63
N GLY A 588 9.74 -32.32 11.48
CA GLY A 588 9.77 -32.94 10.15
C GLY A 588 8.42 -33.54 9.71
N HIS A 589 7.35 -33.30 10.46
CA HIS A 589 6.02 -33.80 10.09
C HIS A 589 5.30 -32.82 9.16
N GLY A 590 4.52 -33.38 8.24
CA GLY A 590 3.74 -32.60 7.33
C GLY A 590 2.59 -33.34 6.68
N SER A 591 1.82 -32.62 5.90
CA SER A 591 0.78 -33.15 5.02
C SER A 591 0.76 -32.41 3.72
N LEU A 592 0.44 -33.12 2.64
CA LEU A 592 0.28 -32.57 1.30
C LEU A 592 -1.02 -33.09 0.69
N ARG A 593 -1.83 -32.24 0.11
CA ARG A 593 -3.01 -32.63 -0.67
C ARG A 593 -2.89 -32.11 -2.09
N ILE A 594 -3.00 -33.03 -3.06
CA ILE A 594 -3.09 -32.76 -4.48
C ILE A 594 -4.50 -33.14 -4.95
N PRO A 595 -5.29 -32.23 -5.54
CA PRO A 595 -6.65 -32.50 -5.97
C PRO A 595 -6.71 -33.41 -7.21
N ALA A 596 -7.88 -34.00 -7.45
CA ALA A 596 -8.13 -34.78 -8.66
C ALA A 596 -7.98 -33.90 -9.90
N GLY A 597 -7.23 -34.36 -10.90
CA GLY A 597 -6.93 -33.58 -12.13
C GLY A 597 -5.58 -32.87 -12.09
N SER A 598 -4.92 -32.81 -10.94
CA SER A 598 -3.57 -32.21 -10.81
C SER A 598 -2.52 -33.26 -10.56
N ARG A 599 -1.26 -32.98 -10.93
CA ARG A 599 -0.08 -33.72 -10.48
C ARG A 599 0.89 -32.76 -9.81
N GLY A 600 1.56 -33.23 -8.73
CA GLY A 600 2.40 -32.35 -7.90
C GLY A 600 3.89 -32.65 -7.98
N ARG A 601 4.69 -31.62 -7.64
CA ARG A 601 6.05 -31.74 -7.13
C ARG A 601 6.08 -31.16 -5.73
N PHE A 602 6.85 -31.76 -4.86
CA PHE A 602 7.00 -31.28 -3.48
C PHE A 602 8.46 -31.16 -3.10
N GLY A 603 8.92 -29.96 -2.83
CA GLY A 603 10.26 -29.69 -2.32
C GLY A 603 10.28 -29.71 -0.80
N ILE A 604 11.09 -30.59 -0.24
CA ILE A 604 11.23 -30.74 1.21
C ILE A 604 12.19 -29.67 1.74
N PRO A 605 11.75 -28.75 2.62
CA PRO A 605 12.63 -27.73 3.19
C PRO A 605 13.82 -28.38 3.93
N ALA A 606 15.03 -28.03 3.50
CA ALA A 606 16.26 -28.49 4.15
C ALA A 606 16.62 -27.65 5.38
N ASP A 607 16.30 -26.35 5.37
CA ASP A 607 16.58 -25.41 6.47
C ASP A 607 18.05 -25.45 6.95
N GLY A 608 18.98 -25.56 5.98
CA GLY A 608 20.40 -25.67 6.26
C GLY A 608 20.85 -27.04 6.79
N ARG A 609 19.99 -28.07 6.74
CA ARG A 609 20.26 -29.44 7.13
C ARG A 609 20.16 -30.39 5.92
N ALA A 610 20.88 -31.50 5.94
CA ALA A 610 20.68 -32.53 4.93
C ALA A 610 19.40 -33.33 5.23
N VAL A 611 18.60 -33.61 4.22
CA VAL A 611 17.44 -34.51 4.30
C VAL A 611 17.95 -35.96 4.25
N LYS A 612 17.84 -36.71 5.36
CA LYS A 612 18.34 -38.08 5.46
C LYS A 612 17.32 -39.11 5.02
N VAL A 613 16.09 -38.99 5.47
CA VAL A 613 15.01 -39.93 5.15
C VAL A 613 13.71 -39.16 4.95
N VAL A 614 12.95 -39.54 3.94
CA VAL A 614 11.57 -39.07 3.74
C VAL A 614 10.65 -40.28 3.73
N ARG A 615 9.56 -40.21 4.49
CA ARG A 615 8.50 -41.23 4.50
C ARG A 615 7.17 -40.64 4.08
N ILE A 616 6.39 -41.44 3.39
CA ILE A 616 4.96 -41.22 3.13
C ILE A 616 4.16 -42.21 3.96
N GLY A 617 3.50 -41.70 4.98
CA GLY A 617 2.96 -42.56 6.04
C GLY A 617 4.10 -43.40 6.71
N LYS A 618 4.01 -44.73 6.61
CA LYS A 618 5.04 -45.60 7.17
C LYS A 618 6.10 -46.05 6.17
N LYS A 619 6.01 -45.68 4.90
CA LYS A 619 6.89 -46.14 3.81
C LYS A 619 7.98 -45.14 3.51
N VAL A 620 9.24 -45.61 3.48
CA VAL A 620 10.36 -44.77 3.03
C VAL A 620 10.22 -44.54 1.54
N VAL A 621 10.25 -43.26 1.11
CA VAL A 621 10.28 -42.84 -0.29
C VAL A 621 11.67 -42.33 -0.70
N TRP A 622 12.49 -41.89 0.27
CA TRP A 622 13.85 -41.41 0.06
C TRP A 622 14.74 -41.76 1.25
N ASP A 623 15.95 -42.33 0.99
CA ASP A 623 16.99 -42.58 1.97
C ASP A 623 18.40 -42.42 1.34
N GLY A 624 18.58 -41.41 0.51
CA GLY A 624 19.74 -41.21 -0.38
C GLY A 624 19.47 -41.70 -1.82
N GLN A 625 18.35 -42.39 -2.03
CA GLN A 625 17.87 -42.81 -3.33
C GLN A 625 16.34 -42.96 -3.31
N PHE A 626 15.71 -42.84 -4.47
CA PHE A 626 14.27 -43.06 -4.57
C PHE A 626 13.87 -44.50 -4.26
N ARG A 627 12.83 -44.64 -3.44
CA ARG A 627 12.15 -45.91 -3.11
C ARG A 627 10.69 -45.79 -3.58
N PRO A 628 10.27 -46.58 -4.57
CA PRO A 628 8.90 -46.49 -5.09
C PRO A 628 7.83 -46.68 -4.02
N VAL A 629 6.90 -45.72 -3.94
CA VAL A 629 5.69 -45.82 -3.11
C VAL A 629 4.47 -45.44 -3.95
N PRO A 630 3.28 -46.02 -3.69
CA PRO A 630 2.09 -45.64 -4.43
C PRO A 630 1.82 -44.11 -4.42
N GLY A 631 1.58 -43.55 -5.58
CA GLY A 631 1.27 -42.15 -5.75
C GLY A 631 2.46 -41.20 -5.89
N ILE A 632 3.70 -41.68 -5.78
CA ILE A 632 4.93 -40.90 -6.01
C ILE A 632 5.72 -41.50 -7.16
N GLY A 633 5.93 -40.74 -8.24
CA GLY A 633 6.61 -41.21 -9.43
C GLY A 633 8.12 -41.11 -9.35
N GLY A 634 8.68 -40.22 -8.55
CA GLY A 634 10.13 -40.09 -8.39
C GLY A 634 10.54 -39.24 -7.18
N ALA A 635 11.83 -39.28 -6.86
CA ALA A 635 12.47 -38.38 -5.92
C ALA A 635 13.93 -38.17 -6.32
N SER A 636 14.43 -36.94 -6.16
CA SER A 636 15.81 -36.57 -6.44
C SER A 636 16.29 -35.50 -5.49
N GLU A 637 17.59 -35.39 -5.29
CA GLU A 637 18.21 -34.28 -4.60
C GLU A 637 18.48 -33.15 -5.58
N ALA A 638 18.04 -31.93 -5.24
CA ALA A 638 18.26 -30.73 -6.03
C ALA A 638 18.45 -29.52 -5.11
N GLY A 639 19.53 -28.77 -5.29
CA GLY A 639 19.79 -27.53 -4.52
C GLY A 639 19.91 -27.77 -2.99
N GLY A 640 20.36 -28.92 -2.54
CA GLY A 640 20.46 -29.30 -1.11
C GLY A 640 19.11 -29.72 -0.48
N SER A 641 18.05 -29.80 -1.28
CA SER A 641 16.71 -30.25 -0.89
C SER A 641 16.36 -31.56 -1.60
N VAL A 642 15.42 -32.31 -1.07
CA VAL A 642 14.84 -33.48 -1.76
C VAL A 642 13.51 -33.09 -2.40
N VAL A 643 13.39 -33.34 -3.68
CA VAL A 643 12.17 -33.05 -4.45
C VAL A 643 11.48 -34.36 -4.82
N LEU A 644 10.25 -34.52 -4.33
CA LEU A 644 9.34 -35.58 -4.78
C LEU A 644 8.65 -35.11 -6.07
N THR A 645 8.59 -35.97 -7.06
CA THR A 645 8.06 -35.63 -8.39
C THR A 645 6.92 -36.55 -8.80
N ASP A 646 6.13 -36.09 -9.74
CA ASP A 646 4.99 -36.81 -10.30
C ASP A 646 4.05 -37.37 -9.22
N ILE A 647 3.67 -36.50 -8.29
CA ILE A 647 2.80 -36.84 -7.17
C ILE A 647 1.37 -36.94 -7.69
N ALA A 648 0.75 -38.12 -7.59
CA ALA A 648 -0.62 -38.33 -8.02
C ALA A 648 -1.64 -37.61 -7.09
N PRO A 649 -2.89 -37.41 -7.55
CA PRO A 649 -3.96 -36.90 -6.66
C PRO A 649 -4.09 -37.74 -5.39
N GLY A 650 -4.21 -37.07 -4.24
CA GLY A 650 -4.30 -37.73 -2.94
C GLY A 650 -3.90 -36.85 -1.76
N THR A 651 -4.00 -37.44 -0.59
CA THR A 651 -3.50 -36.82 0.66
C THR A 651 -2.35 -37.65 1.22
N TYR A 652 -1.23 -37.02 1.48
CA TYR A 652 0.01 -37.65 1.87
C TYR A 652 0.45 -37.12 3.24
N ALA A 653 0.64 -38.05 4.21
CA ALA A 653 1.30 -37.71 5.48
C ALA A 653 2.81 -37.82 5.29
N LEU A 654 3.52 -36.78 5.58
CA LEU A 654 4.98 -36.65 5.45
C LEU A 654 5.66 -36.84 6.80
N ASP A 655 6.77 -37.56 6.81
CA ASP A 655 7.68 -37.68 7.95
C ASP A 655 9.12 -37.61 7.43
N VAL A 656 9.80 -36.54 7.78
CA VAL A 656 11.12 -36.15 7.28
C VAL A 656 12.13 -36.20 8.42
N VAL A 657 13.21 -36.93 8.22
CA VAL A 657 14.34 -36.97 9.15
C VAL A 657 15.49 -36.16 8.56
N HIS A 658 15.84 -35.07 9.24
CA HIS A 658 17.00 -34.25 8.90
C HIS A 658 18.26 -34.70 9.66
N GLN A 659 19.41 -34.49 9.05
CA GLN A 659 20.70 -34.64 9.69
C GLN A 659 21.24 -33.31 10.16
N GLY A 660 21.63 -33.21 11.43
CA GLY A 660 22.10 -31.96 12.02
C GLY A 660 21.02 -31.21 12.79
N LYS A 661 21.42 -30.10 13.35
CA LYS A 661 20.53 -29.15 14.03
C LYS A 661 20.07 -28.05 13.05
N ARG A 662 18.88 -27.57 13.25
CA ARG A 662 18.42 -26.39 12.57
C ARG A 662 19.33 -25.20 12.88
N GLN A 663 19.53 -24.30 11.91
CA GLN A 663 20.27 -23.07 12.13
C GLN A 663 19.57 -22.22 13.19
N GLU A 664 20.34 -21.38 13.88
CA GLU A 664 19.77 -20.42 14.83
C GLU A 664 18.77 -19.49 14.12
N ALA A 665 17.76 -19.05 14.89
CA ALA A 665 16.77 -18.13 14.40
C ALA A 665 17.41 -16.88 13.79
N TYR A 666 16.87 -16.42 12.69
CA TYR A 666 17.34 -15.21 12.02
C TYR A 666 17.16 -13.99 12.91
N ARG A 667 18.20 -13.19 13.01
CA ARG A 667 18.18 -11.90 13.71
C ARG A 667 18.53 -10.80 12.70
N PRO A 668 17.56 -9.96 12.32
CA PRO A 668 17.81 -8.88 11.38
C PRO A 668 18.71 -7.82 12.04
N ALA A 669 19.54 -7.14 11.22
CA ALA A 669 20.16 -5.90 11.64
C ALA A 669 19.10 -4.86 12.02
N PRO A 670 19.36 -3.94 12.96
CA PRO A 670 18.45 -2.85 13.25
C PRO A 670 18.26 -1.95 12.01
N LEU A 671 17.12 -1.26 11.93
CA LEU A 671 16.99 -0.14 11.00
C LEU A 671 17.99 0.93 11.41
N SER A 672 18.73 1.47 10.47
CA SER A 672 19.73 2.52 10.72
C SER A 672 19.71 3.54 9.59
N TYR A 673 19.93 4.78 9.96
CA TYR A 673 19.95 5.92 9.05
C TYR A 673 21.38 6.42 8.88
N PRO A 674 21.81 6.79 7.66
CA PRO A 674 23.16 7.33 7.43
C PRO A 674 23.40 8.67 8.13
N MET A 675 22.37 9.50 8.25
CA MET A 675 22.42 10.79 8.90
C MET A 675 21.74 10.77 10.27
N ARG A 676 22.13 11.68 11.12
CA ARG A 676 21.64 11.80 12.49
C ARG A 676 20.69 12.97 12.63
N PHE A 677 19.50 12.71 13.17
CA PHE A 677 18.67 13.73 13.79
C PHE A 677 19.26 14.06 15.16
N THR A 678 19.63 15.32 15.41
CA THR A 678 20.35 15.74 16.64
C THR A 678 19.41 16.27 17.70
N GLY A 679 18.24 16.80 17.32
CA GLY A 679 17.28 17.25 18.31
C GLY A 679 16.18 18.17 17.81
N ARG A 680 15.24 18.41 18.73
CA ARG A 680 14.12 19.35 18.60
C ARG A 680 14.29 20.44 19.66
N ASP A 681 14.28 21.73 19.24
CA ASP A 681 14.32 22.87 20.15
C ASP A 681 13.00 23.65 20.04
N VAL A 682 12.37 23.84 21.19
CA VAL A 682 11.10 24.58 21.36
C VAL A 682 11.29 25.89 22.14
N THR A 683 12.53 26.28 22.46
CA THR A 683 12.85 27.38 23.36
C THR A 683 13.38 28.62 22.64
N THR A 684 14.15 28.43 21.58
CA THR A 684 14.79 29.50 20.81
C THR A 684 13.77 30.40 20.11
N ALA A 685 12.64 29.81 19.66
CA ALA A 685 11.64 30.52 18.84
C ALA A 685 12.32 31.22 17.63
N GLY A 686 11.95 32.49 17.31
CA GLY A 686 12.56 33.24 16.23
C GLY A 686 13.87 33.99 16.57
N ASP A 687 14.38 33.82 17.80
CA ASP A 687 15.64 34.43 18.27
C ASP A 687 16.85 33.52 17.95
N TRP A 688 17.08 33.29 16.70
CA TRP A 688 18.04 32.31 16.20
C TRP A 688 19.52 32.73 16.33
N GLY A 689 19.79 34.03 16.40
CA GLY A 689 21.15 34.53 16.46
C GLY A 689 21.93 34.03 17.68
N GLY A 690 23.17 33.54 17.43
CA GLY A 690 24.00 32.93 18.46
C GLY A 690 23.64 31.48 18.84
N VAL A 691 22.58 30.91 18.22
CA VAL A 691 22.17 29.53 18.37
C VAL A 691 22.23 28.77 17.06
N TYR A 692 21.65 29.33 15.99
CA TYR A 692 21.60 28.77 14.66
C TYR A 692 22.11 29.77 13.62
N GLY A 693 22.47 29.24 12.42
CA GLY A 693 22.77 30.05 11.25
C GLY A 693 24.09 30.79 11.32
N SER A 694 25.07 30.31 12.09
CA SER A 694 26.39 30.95 12.18
C SER A 694 27.12 30.97 10.83
N ASP A 695 26.91 29.95 9.98
CA ASP A 695 27.46 29.91 8.64
C ASP A 695 26.54 30.59 7.62
N GLY A 696 25.22 30.48 7.81
CA GLY A 696 24.26 31.08 6.90
C GLY A 696 22.81 30.65 7.07
N HIS A 697 21.91 31.26 6.28
CA HIS A 697 20.48 30.98 6.40
C HIS A 697 19.70 31.36 5.13
N VAL A 698 18.49 30.85 5.04
CA VAL A 698 17.40 31.29 4.15
C VAL A 698 16.16 31.51 4.98
N LEU A 699 15.64 32.74 5.01
CA LEU A 699 14.34 33.10 5.58
C LEU A 699 13.36 33.26 4.42
N PHE A 700 12.39 32.38 4.32
CA PHE A 700 11.45 32.36 3.19
C PHE A 700 10.47 33.53 3.25
N ASN A 701 10.32 34.25 2.13
CA ASN A 701 9.42 35.41 1.97
C ASN A 701 9.61 36.53 3.02
N TYR A 702 10.77 36.62 3.65
CA TYR A 702 11.03 37.56 4.73
C TYR A 702 10.86 39.01 4.27
N ASP A 703 11.34 39.34 3.09
CA ASP A 703 11.29 40.71 2.50
C ASP A 703 10.01 40.89 1.62
N GLY A 704 8.99 40.06 1.82
CA GLY A 704 7.71 40.07 1.10
C GLY A 704 7.52 38.83 0.23
N MET A 705 6.38 38.74 -0.43
CA MET A 705 6.02 37.57 -1.26
C MET A 705 7.06 37.31 -2.35
N GLY A 706 7.72 36.16 -2.28
CA GLY A 706 8.81 35.76 -3.18
C GLY A 706 10.16 36.41 -2.86
N GLY A 707 10.23 37.27 -1.84
CA GLY A 707 11.45 37.94 -1.37
C GLY A 707 12.10 37.18 -0.22
N ASP A 708 12.89 36.16 -0.51
CA ASP A 708 13.63 35.42 0.50
C ASP A 708 14.85 36.21 0.95
N ARG A 709 15.10 36.24 2.25
CA ARG A 709 16.37 36.78 2.76
C ARG A 709 17.37 35.64 2.87
N ARG A 710 18.48 35.79 2.15
CA ARG A 710 19.48 34.72 2.00
C ARG A 710 20.88 35.22 2.36
N ALA A 711 21.58 34.41 3.17
CA ALA A 711 23.00 34.50 3.39
C ALA A 711 23.54 33.06 3.36
N LEU A 712 23.98 32.61 2.19
CA LEU A 712 24.44 31.22 2.01
C LEU A 712 25.95 31.12 2.29
N PRO A 713 26.38 30.07 3.00
CA PRO A 713 27.84 29.81 3.13
C PRO A 713 28.40 29.31 1.81
N ASP A 714 29.72 29.44 1.63
CA ASP A 714 30.41 29.09 0.38
C ASP A 714 30.22 27.63 -0.06
N TYR A 715 29.93 26.74 0.88
CA TYR A 715 29.69 25.31 0.57
C TYR A 715 28.24 24.99 0.17
N VAL A 716 27.32 25.94 0.30
CA VAL A 716 25.90 25.73 -0.13
C VAL A 716 25.72 26.35 -1.52
N GLU A 717 25.51 25.49 -2.51
CA GLU A 717 25.33 25.91 -3.89
C GLU A 717 23.93 26.45 -4.14
N SER A 718 22.91 25.77 -3.60
CA SER A 718 21.53 26.21 -3.75
C SER A 718 20.63 25.73 -2.60
N VAL A 719 19.53 26.48 -2.38
CA VAL A 719 18.34 26.06 -1.60
C VAL A 719 17.12 26.36 -2.45
N THR A 720 16.51 25.33 -2.98
CA THR A 720 15.46 25.42 -4.01
C THR A 720 14.16 24.75 -3.59
N PRO A 721 13.14 25.52 -3.16
CA PRO A 721 11.80 25.00 -2.99
C PRO A 721 11.16 24.63 -4.36
N TRP A 722 10.62 23.44 -4.47
CA TRP A 722 9.92 22.99 -5.68
C TRP A 722 8.56 23.66 -5.83
N ARG A 723 8.19 24.06 -7.06
CA ARG A 723 6.95 24.78 -7.34
C ARG A 723 6.13 24.17 -8.47
N THR A 724 6.44 22.94 -8.86
CA THR A 724 5.84 22.28 -10.03
C THR A 724 5.38 20.87 -9.70
N GLY A 725 4.44 20.34 -10.49
CA GLY A 725 3.96 18.97 -10.36
C GLY A 725 2.88 18.80 -9.28
N TRP A 726 2.81 17.62 -8.71
CA TRP A 726 1.87 17.23 -7.64
C TRP A 726 2.33 17.69 -6.25
N SER A 727 3.58 18.06 -6.13
CA SER A 727 4.16 18.69 -4.95
C SER A 727 4.46 20.14 -5.24
N GLY A 728 4.40 20.99 -4.26
CA GLY A 728 4.73 22.36 -4.51
C GLY A 728 4.72 23.26 -3.29
N CYS A 729 5.57 24.28 -3.38
CA CYS A 729 5.66 25.33 -2.40
C CYS A 729 4.97 26.58 -2.91
N LEU A 730 4.05 27.13 -2.13
CA LEU A 730 3.49 28.47 -2.29
C LEU A 730 4.09 29.42 -1.27
N ASN A 731 3.94 30.72 -1.50
CA ASN A 731 4.46 31.75 -0.65
C ASN A 731 3.38 32.35 0.24
N ALA A 732 3.70 32.61 1.51
CA ALA A 732 2.84 33.36 2.41
C ALA A 732 3.64 34.34 3.27
N VAL A 733 3.01 35.48 3.54
CA VAL A 733 3.44 36.45 4.53
C VAL A 733 2.26 36.71 5.45
N TRP A 734 2.36 36.33 6.70
CA TRP A 734 1.32 36.59 7.70
C TRP A 734 1.42 38.04 8.20
N GLU A 735 2.63 38.45 8.61
CA GLU A 735 2.93 39.81 9.04
C GLU A 735 4.32 40.21 8.54
N SER A 736 4.38 41.25 7.71
CA SER A 736 5.64 41.75 7.13
C SER A 736 6.51 42.49 8.13
N SER A 737 5.94 42.90 9.27
CA SER A 737 6.65 43.55 10.37
C SER A 737 5.92 43.31 11.68
N THR A 738 6.61 42.65 12.61
CA THR A 738 6.05 42.30 13.92
C THR A 738 7.11 42.41 15.02
N GLY A 739 6.66 42.57 16.26
CA GLY A 739 7.52 42.46 17.45
C GLY A 739 7.46 41.10 18.13
N ASP A 740 6.67 40.18 17.61
CA ASP A 740 6.49 38.83 18.19
C ASP A 740 7.74 37.97 17.99
N ARG A 741 8.25 37.44 19.08
CA ARG A 741 9.47 36.61 19.12
C ARG A 741 9.31 35.26 18.33
N ARG A 742 8.12 34.83 18.03
CA ARG A 742 7.89 33.65 17.20
C ARG A 742 8.33 33.88 15.75
N ALA A 743 8.27 35.11 15.26
CA ALA A 743 8.79 35.47 13.94
C ALA A 743 10.32 35.50 13.94
N PRO A 744 10.99 34.96 12.91
CA PRO A 744 12.44 35.01 12.82
C PRO A 744 12.96 36.47 12.86
N ALA A 745 14.06 36.70 13.59
CA ALA A 745 14.76 37.96 13.52
C ALA A 745 15.41 38.16 12.13
N ALA A 746 15.65 39.43 11.75
CA ALA A 746 16.21 39.81 10.48
C ALA A 746 17.65 39.31 10.27
N ASP A 747 18.40 39.22 11.35
CA ASP A 747 19.79 38.85 11.39
C ASP A 747 20.17 38.20 12.74
N ALA A 748 21.41 37.78 12.88
CA ALA A 748 21.93 37.12 14.06
C ALA A 748 22.02 38.02 15.30
N GLY A 749 21.73 39.31 15.17
CA GLY A 749 21.67 40.23 16.31
C GLY A 749 20.39 40.12 17.13
N ASN A 750 19.41 39.30 16.70
CA ASN A 750 18.10 39.10 17.33
C ASN A 750 17.36 40.42 17.61
N GLY A 751 17.47 41.36 16.65
CA GLY A 751 16.84 42.68 16.73
C GLY A 751 15.32 42.62 16.68
N THR A 752 14.68 43.80 16.78
CA THR A 752 13.22 43.93 16.77
C THR A 752 12.60 43.85 15.39
N ALA A 753 13.39 43.89 14.32
CA ALA A 753 12.90 43.73 12.95
C ALA A 753 12.65 42.24 12.68
N ARG A 754 11.38 41.88 12.53
CA ARG A 754 10.92 40.50 12.32
C ARG A 754 9.85 40.46 11.28
N SER A 755 9.78 39.34 10.54
CA SER A 755 8.73 39.04 9.58
C SER A 755 8.21 37.62 9.79
N ALA A 756 6.92 37.47 9.94
CA ALA A 756 6.23 36.18 10.01
C ALA A 756 5.84 35.77 8.60
N ALA A 757 6.61 34.88 8.02
CA ALA A 757 6.44 34.41 6.65
C ALA A 757 6.88 32.96 6.51
N CYS A 758 6.44 32.31 5.44
CA CYS A 758 6.76 30.92 5.17
C CYS A 758 6.58 30.55 3.69
N ILE A 759 7.10 29.40 3.32
CA ILE A 759 6.57 28.61 2.21
C ILE A 759 5.57 27.60 2.76
N TYR A 760 4.57 27.21 1.97
CA TYR A 760 3.52 26.30 2.43
C TYR A 760 2.97 25.39 1.32
N THR A 761 2.37 24.26 1.71
CA THR A 761 1.61 23.40 0.80
C THR A 761 0.19 23.91 0.64
N THR A 762 -0.43 23.67 -0.52
CA THR A 762 -1.87 23.89 -0.65
C THR A 762 -2.65 22.64 -0.28
N THR A 763 -3.76 22.84 0.40
CA THR A 763 -4.85 21.86 0.50
C THR A 763 -6.13 22.52 0.06
N PRO A 764 -7.00 21.89 -0.67
CA PRO A 764 -6.78 20.76 -1.53
C PRO A 764 -6.34 21.23 -2.90
N ASN A 765 -5.47 20.46 -3.49
CA ASN A 765 -5.20 20.51 -4.92
C ASN A 765 -5.64 21.74 -5.75
N PRO A 766 -4.75 22.33 -6.62
CA PRO A 766 -3.74 21.56 -7.35
C PRO A 766 -2.31 21.67 -6.80
N GLY A 767 -2.07 21.95 -5.59
CA GLY A 767 -0.74 22.27 -5.09
C GLY A 767 -0.02 21.15 -4.32
N GLY A 768 -0.61 19.95 -4.25
CA GLY A 768 0.04 18.84 -3.54
C GLY A 768 0.00 18.95 -2.02
N MET A 769 0.18 17.82 -1.36
CA MET A 769 0.16 17.67 0.10
C MET A 769 1.55 17.64 0.69
N THR A 770 2.57 17.75 -0.14
CA THR A 770 3.98 17.73 0.23
C THR A 770 4.74 18.90 -0.37
N MET A 771 5.82 19.26 0.28
CA MET A 771 6.65 20.41 -0.06
C MET A 771 8.12 19.97 -0.06
N PRO A 772 8.71 19.68 -1.24
CA PRO A 772 10.12 19.35 -1.36
C PRO A 772 10.97 20.62 -1.42
N ILE A 773 12.10 20.60 -0.71
CA ILE A 773 13.13 21.63 -0.73
C ILE A 773 14.47 20.95 -0.99
N ASP A 774 15.10 21.25 -2.12
CA ASP A 774 16.42 20.73 -2.47
C ASP A 774 17.51 21.65 -1.93
N ILE A 775 18.49 21.07 -1.23
CA ILE A 775 19.64 21.74 -0.67
C ILE A 775 20.89 21.09 -1.30
N GLU A 776 21.53 21.84 -2.20
CA GLU A 776 22.74 21.41 -2.87
C GLU A 776 23.97 21.98 -2.16
N VAL A 777 24.93 21.11 -1.88
CA VAL A 777 26.19 21.48 -1.25
C VAL A 777 27.36 20.91 -2.02
N THR A 778 28.51 21.57 -1.93
CA THR A 778 29.77 21.08 -2.49
C THR A 778 30.07 19.67 -1.95
N PRO A 779 30.43 18.70 -2.82
CA PRO A 779 30.73 17.35 -2.38
C PRO A 779 31.81 17.27 -1.28
N GLY A 780 31.53 16.52 -0.23
CA GLY A 780 32.42 16.37 0.93
C GLY A 780 32.23 17.42 2.04
N SER A 781 31.26 18.33 1.88
CA SER A 781 30.88 19.25 2.95
C SER A 781 30.21 18.50 4.10
N SER A 782 30.49 18.93 5.32
CA SER A 782 29.82 18.49 6.55
C SER A 782 29.29 19.71 7.28
N TYR A 783 28.00 19.68 7.62
CA TYR A 783 27.32 20.83 8.21
C TYR A 783 26.16 20.38 9.11
N GLN A 784 25.69 21.30 9.95
CA GLN A 784 24.45 21.13 10.67
C GLN A 784 23.32 21.88 9.94
N LEU A 785 22.22 21.21 9.66
CA LEU A 785 21.02 21.76 9.05
C LEU A 785 19.95 21.96 10.14
N ALA A 786 19.49 23.19 10.32
CA ALA A 786 18.38 23.49 11.19
C ALA A 786 17.20 24.05 10.39
N LEU A 787 16.00 23.53 10.66
CA LEU A 787 14.76 23.90 10.01
C LEU A 787 13.83 24.57 11.02
N TYR A 788 13.31 25.76 10.70
CA TYR A 788 12.42 26.51 11.58
C TYR A 788 10.97 26.49 11.13
N PHE A 789 10.09 26.07 12.03
CA PHE A 789 8.65 25.98 11.83
C PHE A 789 7.92 26.83 12.86
N VAL A 790 6.89 27.55 12.44
CA VAL A 790 5.96 28.24 13.34
C VAL A 790 4.52 28.14 12.81
N ASP A 791 3.59 27.73 13.66
CA ASP A 791 2.15 27.76 13.39
C ASP A 791 1.60 29.14 13.79
N TRP A 792 1.79 30.12 12.89
CA TRP A 792 1.58 31.53 13.23
C TRP A 792 0.14 31.88 13.53
N ASP A 793 -0.77 31.47 12.67
CA ASP A 793 -2.18 31.82 12.63
C ASP A 793 -3.12 30.70 13.12
N SER A 794 -2.54 29.62 13.65
CA SER A 794 -3.28 28.43 14.08
C SER A 794 -2.55 27.75 15.23
N THR A 795 -3.17 26.72 15.83
CA THR A 795 -2.58 25.76 16.76
C THR A 795 -2.92 24.32 16.35
N ALA A 796 -3.45 24.15 15.13
CA ALA A 796 -4.00 22.88 14.69
C ALA A 796 -3.13 22.18 13.63
N ARG A 797 -2.06 22.82 13.15
CA ARG A 797 -1.19 22.22 12.14
C ARG A 797 -0.36 21.09 12.74
N ARG A 798 -0.30 20.01 11.99
CA ARG A 798 0.69 18.92 12.16
C ARG A 798 1.30 18.61 10.81
N LEU A 799 2.59 18.38 10.80
CA LEU A 799 3.34 18.07 9.59
C LEU A 799 4.46 17.07 9.92
N ALA A 800 4.93 16.36 8.92
CA ALA A 800 6.04 15.42 9.05
C ALA A 800 7.19 15.84 8.14
N VAL A 801 8.43 15.61 8.60
CA VAL A 801 9.65 16.01 7.89
C VAL A 801 10.49 14.78 7.59
N GLU A 802 10.73 14.54 6.32
CA GLU A 802 11.63 13.51 5.81
C GLU A 802 12.85 14.15 5.16
N VAL A 803 14.00 13.50 5.29
CA VAL A 803 15.25 13.94 4.67
C VAL A 803 15.80 12.82 3.79
N PHE A 804 15.96 13.12 2.51
CA PHE A 804 16.46 12.20 1.49
C PHE A 804 17.83 12.66 0.97
N ASP A 805 18.66 11.71 0.60
CA ASP A 805 19.82 11.99 -0.25
C ASP A 805 19.35 12.58 -1.58
N LEU A 806 19.89 13.70 -2.00
CA LEU A 806 19.38 14.43 -3.16
C LEU A 806 19.55 13.66 -4.47
N ALA A 807 20.64 12.93 -4.63
CA ALA A 807 20.95 12.20 -5.86
C ALA A 807 20.14 10.90 -5.97
N THR A 808 20.17 10.09 -4.91
CA THR A 808 19.57 8.74 -4.91
C THR A 808 18.10 8.73 -4.49
N ARG A 809 17.65 9.78 -3.82
CA ARG A 809 16.31 9.88 -3.19
C ARG A 809 16.07 8.81 -2.12
N LYS A 810 17.12 8.21 -1.57
CA LYS A 810 17.03 7.32 -0.41
C LYS A 810 16.80 8.12 0.85
N LEU A 811 15.95 7.62 1.73
CA LEU A 811 15.76 8.21 3.06
C LEU A 811 17.05 8.11 3.85
N VAL A 812 17.52 9.21 4.43
CA VAL A 812 18.83 9.27 5.10
C VAL A 812 18.77 9.63 6.58
N ALA A 813 17.64 10.13 7.07
CA ALA A 813 17.41 10.43 8.47
C ALA A 813 16.04 9.92 8.91
N PRO A 814 15.82 9.62 10.20
CA PRO A 814 14.51 9.22 10.70
C PRO A 814 13.51 10.37 10.53
N GLU A 815 12.30 10.01 10.09
CA GLU A 815 11.20 10.97 9.91
C GLU A 815 10.81 11.62 11.24
N GLN A 816 10.44 12.90 11.22
CA GLN A 816 10.09 13.68 12.40
C GLN A 816 8.70 14.29 12.27
N LEU A 817 7.88 14.17 13.33
CA LEU A 817 6.62 14.90 13.45
C LEU A 817 6.88 16.31 14.00
N VAL A 818 6.25 17.30 13.40
CA VAL A 818 6.18 18.68 13.92
C VAL A 818 4.73 18.97 14.29
N ASP A 819 4.49 19.05 15.56
CA ASP A 819 3.21 19.36 16.19
C ASP A 819 3.44 20.34 17.35
N ASP A 820 2.39 20.97 17.85
CA ASP A 820 2.43 21.96 18.94
C ASP A 820 3.55 23.00 18.75
N PHE A 821 3.61 23.55 17.53
CA PHE A 821 4.66 24.48 17.13
C PHE A 821 4.20 25.94 16.96
N HIS A 822 3.12 26.31 17.65
CA HIS A 822 2.67 27.72 17.73
C HIS A 822 3.74 28.63 18.32
N GLY A 823 4.52 28.12 19.28
CA GLY A 823 5.66 28.83 19.89
C GLY A 823 6.91 28.90 19.02
N GLY A 824 6.95 28.17 17.93
CA GLY A 824 8.12 27.95 17.10
C GLY A 824 8.89 26.68 17.48
N VAL A 825 9.34 25.93 16.49
CA VAL A 825 10.08 24.66 16.66
C VAL A 825 11.23 24.60 15.66
N TRP A 826 12.36 24.10 16.12
CA TRP A 826 13.53 23.77 15.33
C TRP A 826 13.72 22.28 15.27
N LEU A 827 14.00 21.76 14.05
CA LEU A 827 14.52 20.41 13.84
C LEU A 827 15.96 20.51 13.34
N VAL A 828 16.85 19.73 13.93
CA VAL A 828 18.29 19.83 13.68
C VAL A 828 18.88 18.49 13.25
N TYR A 829 19.65 18.51 12.15
CA TYR A 829 20.27 17.33 11.55
C TYR A 829 21.77 17.57 11.32
N ASP A 830 22.59 16.54 11.54
CA ASP A 830 23.97 16.52 11.06
C ASP A 830 23.98 15.95 9.64
N CYS A 831 24.48 16.74 8.67
CA CYS A 831 24.49 16.44 7.25
C CYS A 831 25.91 16.34 6.70
N ASP A 832 26.12 15.41 5.75
CA ASP A 832 27.40 15.20 5.05
C ASP A 832 27.24 15.18 3.53
N ARG A 833 26.10 15.63 3.03
CA ARG A 833 25.72 15.54 1.60
C ARG A 833 24.64 16.54 1.22
N SER A 834 24.40 16.69 -0.08
CA SER A 834 23.21 17.35 -0.61
C SER A 834 21.96 16.56 -0.25
N VAL A 835 20.90 17.25 0.20
CA VAL A 835 19.67 16.61 0.68
C VAL A 835 18.43 17.23 0.05
N ARG A 836 17.36 16.41 -0.06
CA ARG A 836 15.98 16.88 -0.21
C ARG A 836 15.29 16.79 1.14
N VAL A 837 14.82 17.91 1.65
CA VAL A 837 13.87 17.96 2.75
C VAL A 837 12.48 17.93 2.16
N ARG A 838 11.63 16.99 2.59
CA ARG A 838 10.22 16.95 2.23
C ARG A 838 9.36 17.17 3.46
N VAL A 839 8.50 18.18 3.41
CA VAL A 839 7.55 18.49 4.48
C VAL A 839 6.17 18.03 4.02
N ALA A 840 5.61 17.02 4.69
CA ALA A 840 4.31 16.45 4.38
C ALA A 840 3.24 17.00 5.33
N HIS A 841 2.08 17.33 4.78
CA HIS A 841 0.92 17.71 5.57
C HIS A 841 0.35 16.50 6.33
N VAL A 842 -0.06 16.69 7.57
CA VAL A 842 -0.72 15.68 8.41
C VAL A 842 -2.10 16.17 8.85
N LEU A 843 -2.18 17.34 9.46
CA LEU A 843 -3.42 17.97 9.94
C LEU A 843 -3.38 19.49 9.79
N GLY A 844 -4.54 20.12 9.90
CA GLY A 844 -4.70 21.57 9.81
C GLY A 844 -4.80 22.04 8.36
N ALA A 845 -4.60 23.34 8.15
CA ALA A 845 -4.83 23.95 6.85
C ALA A 845 -3.79 23.56 5.79
N ASN A 846 -2.51 23.42 6.18
CA ASN A 846 -1.38 23.17 5.28
C ASN A 846 -0.13 22.82 6.09
N ALA A 847 0.95 22.39 5.42
CA ALA A 847 2.28 22.34 6.00
C ALA A 847 3.01 23.66 5.69
N VAL A 848 3.88 24.10 6.59
CA VAL A 848 4.59 25.38 6.52
C VAL A 848 6.08 25.19 6.87
N LEU A 849 6.96 26.03 6.32
CA LEU A 849 8.37 26.14 6.69
C LEU A 849 8.80 27.59 6.56
N SER A 850 9.36 28.17 7.65
CA SER A 850 9.75 29.59 7.70
C SER A 850 11.20 29.84 7.34
N GLY A 851 12.13 28.91 7.62
CA GLY A 851 13.53 29.09 7.30
C GLY A 851 14.38 27.84 7.39
N VAL A 852 15.55 27.94 6.75
CA VAL A 852 16.61 26.93 6.72
C VAL A 852 17.91 27.58 7.15
N PHE A 853 18.67 26.94 8.03
CA PHE A 853 19.86 27.50 8.65
C PHE A 853 21.02 26.51 8.59
N PHE A 854 22.22 27.04 8.49
CA PHE A 854 23.45 26.28 8.33
C PHE A 854 24.45 26.66 9.43
N ASP A 855 25.04 25.64 10.02
CA ASP A 855 26.06 25.76 11.08
C ASP A 855 27.18 24.75 10.83
N PRO A 856 28.38 24.94 11.40
CA PRO A 856 29.46 23.97 11.32
C PRO A 856 29.03 22.60 11.87
N ALA A 857 29.51 21.53 11.27
CA ALA A 857 29.25 20.17 11.74
C ALA A 857 29.62 19.98 13.21
N GLY A 858 28.75 19.35 14.00
CA GLY A 858 28.97 19.09 15.40
C GLY A 858 28.82 20.32 16.29
N SER A 859 28.23 21.41 15.79
CA SER A 859 27.78 22.53 16.60
C SER A 859 26.79 21.96 17.63
N ALA A 860 27.14 21.99 18.90
CA ALA A 860 26.31 21.40 19.94
C ALA A 860 25.02 22.19 20.07
N SER A 861 23.88 21.58 19.66
CA SER A 861 22.58 22.01 20.17
C SER A 861 22.52 21.58 21.65
N THR A 862 23.24 22.31 22.51
CA THR A 862 23.19 22.12 23.96
C THR A 862 21.99 22.90 24.49
N ARG A 863 20.79 22.32 24.42
CA ARG A 863 19.79 22.66 25.45
C ARG A 863 18.68 21.63 25.48
#